data_67d6787a5691af5388b34d8d3554d8cb
#
_entry.id   67d6787a5691af5388b34d8d3554d8cb
#
_cell.length_a   1.000
_cell.length_b   1.000
_cell.length_c   1.000
_cell.angle_alpha   90.00
_cell.angle_beta   90.00
_cell.angle_gamma   90.00
#
_symmetry.space_group_name_H-M   'P 1'
#
loop_
_entity.id
_entity.type
_entity.pdbx_description
1 polymer ?
#
loop_
_entity_poly.entity_id
_entity_poly.type
_entity_poly.pdbx_seq_one_letter_code
_entity_poly.pdbx_strand_id
1 'polypeptide(L)'
;MPAYYDRSPLAAEARVPLNTPDGATISSGVRESSSAGQSALLSGQLFASRYRIDRLLGTGGMGAVYKAHDVELGVPVALKVIRSEILADPRTGRDFELRFKQELLLARKVTHQNVLRIHDLGEASGIKFITMPFIEGSDLHSVLASGPLPFDRVLSIAQQIASGLAAAHEVGIVHRDLKPQNIMIDAGGRAYISDFGLAKSYEASTVGLTRKGDFIGTPKYIAPEIVEGRPADHRSDLYALGLILYEMASGSLPFSGESVMELLMQRVQRLPKDLREIRPDVPEFFSRIVMRCLAKEPAARYQEARRIAADLEAARSPSKSPAHTVSITVQLPARRGWLIAMAVAAVLAVGAAIPAVRSFVLGGRGAVEGIPSASEKQLIAVIPFRIIGSSEQLDYIGTGVAEGLTAKLFGLSGVTVAPTSAVVGLDLKQPLARLSRELGSNLIVSGTVQGGGGRIAINVSLDEPLASRHVWTQQFSGDPKDILTLQDQIFAQLVGALAITPTNAERARSVSRPTNNVAAYDLYLKGRNAMRGQQDRRNVEAAIRLYEEALEADPRFAIAFAGLADAAVQMYRETKERIWADKAVYSAQQGKALDPSLVEVQLAAGNAYLSTGRTHEAIAELQRALELAPNSDEAHRRLAAAYRTLGRIEDAVASHQKAIEVNPYYWLNHNALGAMYFQVGEYEKAAAAFQRVIELEPGNVNGFNDLGAAYLQTGRYAEAASAFEKALALLPTADTYSNLGIAYAWQGRFQDALGPYAKAVELNPNYYGWTGNLADGYRWVGQQDKATEAYDKAIALAYKDLQVNPADAFTRSFLGTFYAKKGDTAQGLKFAQEAEAADQTQVTILYNVAVVRALAGQDDRAIEDLRKVFKAGYPARFAQDDPDLKRLASNPRFQSLVEEATRSATR
;
A
#
# COMPACT_ATOMS: atom_id res chain seq x y z
N MET A 1 -3.84 12.67 26.81
CA MET A 1 -5.08 11.95 26.75
C MET A 1 -5.73 11.83 25.37
N PRO A 2 -5.77 12.78 24.50
CA PRO A 2 -6.32 12.62 23.15
C PRO A 2 -5.44 11.81 22.17
N ALA A 3 -4.34 11.21 22.61
CA ALA A 3 -3.41 10.48 21.76
C ALA A 3 -4.01 9.24 21.05
N TYR A 4 -5.10 8.68 21.58
CA TYR A 4 -5.73 7.48 21.04
C TYR A 4 -6.42 7.74 19.71
N TYR A 5 -7.16 8.83 19.59
CA TYR A 5 -7.91 9.15 18.36
C TYR A 5 -7.07 9.82 17.27
N ASP A 6 -5.94 10.42 17.61
CA ASP A 6 -5.03 11.02 16.62
C ASP A 6 -4.20 9.97 15.88
N ARG A 7 -4.14 8.72 16.38
CA ARG A 7 -3.46 7.56 15.75
C ARG A 7 -4.39 6.49 15.20
N SER A 8 -5.72 6.63 15.33
CA SER A 8 -6.63 5.70 14.67
C SER A 8 -6.51 5.86 13.14
N PRO A 9 -6.63 4.79 12.36
CA PRO A 9 -6.57 4.86 10.89
C PRO A 9 -7.58 5.86 10.30
N LEU A 10 -8.64 6.18 11.04
CA LEU A 10 -9.70 7.12 10.63
C LEU A 10 -9.31 8.60 10.88
N ALA A 11 -8.46 8.90 11.87
CA ALA A 11 -8.03 10.27 12.17
C ALA A 11 -6.86 10.75 11.27
N ALA A 12 -6.07 9.84 10.72
CA ALA A 12 -4.94 10.16 9.84
C ALA A 12 -5.35 10.67 8.44
N GLU A 13 -6.61 10.52 8.05
CA GLU A 13 -7.11 10.97 6.74
C GLU A 13 -7.46 12.46 6.66
N ALA A 14 -7.44 13.23 7.77
CA ALA A 14 -8.05 14.57 7.85
C ALA A 14 -7.09 15.76 7.71
N ARG A 15 -5.82 15.59 7.27
CA ARG A 15 -4.88 16.73 7.23
C ARG A 15 -4.12 16.85 5.92
N VAL A 16 -4.72 17.58 4.96
CA VAL A 16 -4.00 18.24 3.87
C VAL A 16 -4.29 19.74 3.99
N PRO A 17 -3.27 20.61 4.09
CA PRO A 17 -3.48 22.04 4.08
C PRO A 17 -3.93 22.53 2.70
N LEU A 18 -4.99 23.32 2.67
CA LEU A 18 -5.42 24.07 1.50
C LEU A 18 -4.39 25.18 1.20
N ASN A 19 -3.65 25.04 0.12
CA ASN A 19 -2.94 26.14 -0.51
C ASN A 19 -3.73 26.57 -1.75
N THR A 20 -4.27 27.78 -1.71
CA THR A 20 -4.80 28.50 -2.87
C THR A 20 -3.64 29.05 -3.71
N PRO A 21 -3.76 29.10 -5.04
CA PRO A 21 -2.74 29.67 -5.89
C PRO A 21 -3.00 31.17 -6.10
N ASP A 22 -2.04 32.00 -5.76
CA ASP A 22 -1.94 33.32 -6.37
C ASP A 22 -0.56 33.49 -7.02
N GLY A 23 -0.61 33.86 -8.26
CA GLY A 23 0.56 34.02 -9.10
C GLY A 23 1.34 35.28 -8.81
N ALA A 24 2.66 35.17 -8.85
CA ALA A 24 3.54 36.26 -9.23
C ALA A 24 4.89 35.70 -9.68
N THR A 25 5.17 35.90 -10.93
CA THR A 25 6.47 35.79 -11.59
C THR A 25 7.49 36.74 -10.94
N ILE A 26 8.62 36.25 -10.44
CA ILE A 26 9.85 37.06 -10.32
C ILE A 26 11.09 36.17 -10.49
N SER A 27 11.98 36.66 -11.29
CA SER A 27 13.26 36.19 -11.78
C SER A 27 14.32 35.81 -10.74
N SER A 28 15.11 34.80 -11.16
CA SER A 28 16.57 34.63 -10.92
C SER A 28 17.20 35.21 -9.66
N GLY A 29 17.66 34.29 -8.80
CA GLY A 29 18.62 34.59 -7.75
C GLY A 29 19.08 33.29 -7.09
N VAL A 30 20.21 32.78 -7.55
CA VAL A 30 20.95 31.68 -6.93
C VAL A 30 21.27 32.07 -5.50
N ARG A 31 20.70 31.36 -4.52
CA ARG A 31 21.22 31.32 -3.15
C ARG A 31 21.41 29.89 -2.76
N GLU A 32 22.69 29.55 -2.58
CA GLU A 32 23.15 28.33 -1.93
C GLU A 32 22.51 28.21 -0.55
N SER A 33 21.71 27.18 -0.33
CA SER A 33 21.32 26.74 1.00
C SER A 33 22.31 25.68 1.47
N SER A 34 23.21 26.10 2.34
CA SER A 34 24.13 25.28 3.10
C SER A 34 23.34 24.29 3.99
N SER A 35 23.32 23.02 3.64
CA SER A 35 23.00 21.93 4.58
C SER A 35 24.26 21.60 5.36
N ALA A 36 24.32 21.99 6.60
CA ALA A 36 25.35 21.62 7.58
C ALA A 36 25.37 20.10 7.78
N GLY A 37 26.57 19.46 7.58
CA GLY A 37 26.76 18.11 8.08
C GLY A 37 27.71 17.19 7.31
N GLN A 38 28.63 17.71 6.47
CA GLN A 38 29.87 16.98 6.10
C GLN A 38 30.91 18.01 5.69
N SER A 39 32.09 17.96 6.29
CA SER A 39 33.23 18.79 5.84
C SER A 39 33.63 18.30 4.44
N ALA A 40 33.22 19.02 3.40
CA ALA A 40 33.67 18.78 2.04
C ALA A 40 35.20 18.84 2.06
N LEU A 41 35.88 17.88 1.43
CA LEU A 41 37.32 17.92 1.30
C LEU A 41 37.70 19.17 0.48
N LEU A 42 38.61 19.97 1.03
CA LEU A 42 39.00 21.25 0.45
C LEU A 42 40.07 21.06 -0.63
N SER A 43 40.02 21.90 -1.65
CA SER A 43 41.09 21.96 -2.68
C SER A 43 42.45 22.25 -2.01
N GLY A 44 43.47 21.52 -2.38
CA GLY A 44 44.81 21.56 -1.77
C GLY A 44 44.99 20.69 -0.53
N GLN A 45 43.90 20.18 0.08
CA GLN A 45 43.96 19.32 1.26
C GLN A 45 44.59 17.98 0.92
N LEU A 46 45.50 17.50 1.80
CA LEU A 46 46.05 16.15 1.73
C LEU A 46 45.14 15.19 2.50
N PHE A 47 44.44 14.31 1.79
CA PHE A 47 43.52 13.29 2.36
C PHE A 47 44.22 11.95 2.43
N ALA A 48 43.99 11.20 3.52
CA ALA A 48 44.60 9.90 3.80
C ALA A 48 46.16 9.93 3.70
N SER A 49 46.80 11.09 3.97
CA SER A 49 48.24 11.31 3.88
C SER A 49 48.87 11.05 2.49
N ARG A 50 48.05 10.80 1.46
CA ARG A 50 48.48 10.39 0.12
C ARG A 50 47.83 11.16 -1.04
N TYR A 51 46.52 11.51 -0.89
CA TYR A 51 45.76 12.07 -2.00
C TYR A 51 45.56 13.57 -1.82
N ARG A 52 46.22 14.40 -2.61
CA ARG A 52 46.01 15.84 -2.62
C ARG A 52 44.79 16.16 -3.47
N ILE A 53 43.77 16.72 -2.85
CA ILE A 53 42.49 17.05 -3.49
C ILE A 53 42.68 18.22 -4.46
N ASP A 54 42.34 18.03 -5.74
CA ASP A 54 42.38 19.13 -6.73
C ASP A 54 41.02 19.87 -6.73
N ARG A 55 39.92 19.15 -6.99
CA ARG A 55 38.56 19.71 -7.04
C ARG A 55 37.50 18.64 -6.94
N LEU A 56 36.28 19.05 -6.56
CA LEU A 56 35.08 18.19 -6.61
C LEU A 56 34.68 17.96 -8.10
N LEU A 57 34.40 16.70 -8.45
CA LEU A 57 33.90 16.29 -9.77
C LEU A 57 32.39 16.17 -9.77
N GLY A 58 31.79 15.67 -8.68
CA GLY A 58 30.35 15.51 -8.55
C GLY A 58 29.94 14.94 -7.21
N THR A 59 28.65 15.10 -6.87
CA THR A 59 28.02 14.51 -5.69
C THR A 59 26.88 13.60 -6.13
N GLY A 60 26.71 12.47 -5.46
CA GLY A 60 25.64 11.52 -5.74
C GLY A 60 25.06 10.90 -4.48
N GLY A 61 24.08 10.01 -4.61
CA GLY A 61 23.39 9.36 -3.48
C GLY A 61 24.33 8.62 -2.53
N MET A 62 25.46 8.10 -3.03
CA MET A 62 26.44 7.32 -2.24
C MET A 62 27.61 8.12 -1.71
N GLY A 63 27.81 9.35 -2.15
CA GLY A 63 28.97 10.14 -1.73
C GLY A 63 29.39 11.22 -2.72
N ALA A 64 30.62 11.67 -2.57
CA ALA A 64 31.26 12.70 -3.41
C ALA A 64 32.46 12.12 -4.14
N VAL A 65 32.67 12.53 -5.40
CA VAL A 65 33.83 12.16 -6.22
C VAL A 65 34.69 13.39 -6.43
N TYR A 66 35.99 13.26 -6.11
CA TYR A 66 37.00 14.32 -6.27
C TYR A 66 38.03 13.92 -7.30
N LYS A 67 38.51 14.89 -8.07
CA LYS A 67 39.82 14.78 -8.72
C LYS A 67 40.87 14.99 -7.64
N ALA A 68 41.82 14.08 -7.53
CA ALA A 68 42.95 14.19 -6.61
C ALA A 68 44.24 13.77 -7.29
N HIS A 69 45.36 14.16 -6.71
CA HIS A 69 46.69 13.74 -7.14
C HIS A 69 47.27 12.78 -6.11
N ASP A 70 47.62 11.57 -6.52
CA ASP A 70 48.33 10.62 -5.70
C ASP A 70 49.79 11.10 -5.59
N VAL A 71 50.19 11.58 -4.43
CA VAL A 71 51.55 12.18 -4.25
C VAL A 71 52.64 11.12 -4.20
N GLU A 72 52.32 9.85 -3.94
CA GLU A 72 53.31 8.76 -3.93
C GLU A 72 53.59 8.25 -5.35
N LEU A 73 52.53 8.14 -6.19
CA LEU A 73 52.67 7.62 -7.55
C LEU A 73 52.82 8.74 -8.59
N GLY A 74 52.56 9.99 -8.24
CA GLY A 74 52.70 11.14 -9.15
C GLY A 74 51.62 11.18 -10.24
N VAL A 75 50.47 10.56 -10.05
CA VAL A 75 49.41 10.44 -11.07
C VAL A 75 48.05 11.02 -10.60
N PRO A 76 47.22 11.55 -11.51
CA PRO A 76 45.86 11.97 -11.17
C PRO A 76 44.98 10.76 -10.97
N VAL A 77 44.10 10.82 -9.94
CA VAL A 77 43.13 9.76 -9.58
C VAL A 77 41.75 10.40 -9.38
N ALA A 78 40.70 9.61 -9.61
CA ALA A 78 39.37 9.92 -9.12
C ALA A 78 39.20 9.24 -7.74
N LEU A 79 38.91 10.05 -6.71
CA LEU A 79 38.71 9.61 -5.33
C LEU A 79 37.24 9.76 -4.97
N LYS A 80 36.57 8.64 -4.74
CA LYS A 80 35.16 8.57 -4.35
C LYS A 80 35.06 8.35 -2.84
N VAL A 81 34.49 9.32 -2.16
CA VAL A 81 34.25 9.32 -0.71
C VAL A 81 32.84 8.84 -0.44
N ILE A 82 32.69 7.87 0.49
CA ILE A 82 31.40 7.27 0.81
C ILE A 82 30.79 8.00 2.01
N ARG A 83 29.48 8.28 1.98
CA ARG A 83 28.79 8.98 3.07
C ARG A 83 28.79 8.16 4.35
N SER A 84 29.19 8.78 5.45
CA SER A 84 29.22 8.17 6.78
C SER A 84 27.86 7.77 7.30
N GLU A 85 26.76 8.46 6.90
CA GLU A 85 25.40 8.19 7.31
C GLU A 85 24.93 6.80 6.82
N ILE A 86 25.45 6.33 5.68
CA ILE A 86 25.14 5.00 5.14
C ILE A 86 25.76 3.89 6.01
N LEU A 87 26.87 4.19 6.68
CA LEU A 87 27.63 3.26 7.53
C LEU A 87 27.20 3.30 9.00
N ALA A 88 26.54 4.38 9.42
CA ALA A 88 26.20 4.64 10.82
C ALA A 88 24.89 4.00 11.30
N ASP A 89 24.09 3.36 10.42
CA ASP A 89 22.86 2.68 10.83
C ASP A 89 23.19 1.40 11.62
N PRO A 90 22.87 1.32 12.94
CA PRO A 90 23.23 0.16 13.78
C PRO A 90 22.58 -1.15 13.35
N ARG A 91 21.53 -1.12 12.54
CA ARG A 91 20.75 -2.30 12.10
C ARG A 91 21.21 -2.86 10.76
N THR A 92 21.77 -2.02 9.90
CA THR A 92 22.15 -2.39 8.53
C THR A 92 23.63 -2.13 8.22
N GLY A 93 24.31 -1.30 8.99
CA GLY A 93 25.67 -0.84 8.72
C GLY A 93 26.74 -1.95 8.67
N ARG A 94 26.67 -2.95 9.58
CA ARG A 94 27.63 -4.07 9.61
C ARG A 94 27.47 -5.02 8.43
N ASP A 95 26.21 -5.34 8.09
CA ASP A 95 25.91 -6.21 6.95
C ASP A 95 26.20 -5.51 5.63
N PHE A 96 25.96 -4.20 5.57
CA PHE A 96 26.33 -3.34 4.44
C PHE A 96 27.85 -3.33 4.25
N GLU A 97 28.60 -3.13 5.33
CA GLU A 97 30.07 -3.08 5.28
C GLU A 97 30.68 -4.38 4.74
N LEU A 98 30.20 -5.53 5.22
CA LEU A 98 30.66 -6.83 4.78
C LEU A 98 30.34 -7.09 3.30
N ARG A 99 29.12 -6.79 2.85
CA ARG A 99 28.70 -6.95 1.46
C ARG A 99 29.42 -5.98 0.54
N PHE A 100 29.51 -4.73 0.92
CA PHE A 100 30.25 -3.70 0.19
C PHE A 100 31.70 -4.08 -0.03
N LYS A 101 32.38 -4.60 1.03
CA LYS A 101 33.74 -5.09 0.93
C LYS A 101 33.87 -6.31 0.00
N GLN A 102 32.89 -7.24 0.03
CA GLN A 102 32.86 -8.39 -0.86
C GLN A 102 32.63 -7.99 -2.32
N GLU A 103 31.70 -7.08 -2.60
CA GLU A 103 31.43 -6.60 -3.96
C GLU A 103 32.62 -5.83 -4.53
N LEU A 104 33.31 -5.01 -3.72
CA LEU A 104 34.56 -4.33 -4.14
C LEU A 104 35.68 -5.32 -4.45
N LEU A 105 35.83 -6.35 -3.64
CA LEU A 105 36.84 -7.39 -3.89
C LEU A 105 36.56 -8.16 -5.18
N LEU A 106 35.28 -8.35 -5.53
CA LEU A 106 34.89 -8.95 -6.80
C LEU A 106 35.14 -7.98 -7.95
N ALA A 107 34.73 -6.70 -7.84
CA ALA A 107 34.92 -5.68 -8.86
C ALA A 107 36.41 -5.47 -9.23
N ARG A 108 37.33 -5.66 -8.27
CA ARG A 108 38.78 -5.65 -8.52
C ARG A 108 39.27 -6.75 -9.44
N LYS A 109 38.51 -7.87 -9.58
CA LYS A 109 38.89 -9.00 -10.46
C LYS A 109 38.62 -8.70 -11.94
N VAL A 110 37.76 -7.73 -12.25
CA VAL A 110 37.48 -7.35 -13.65
C VAL A 110 38.69 -6.57 -14.19
N THR A 111 39.37 -7.15 -15.14
CA THR A 111 40.46 -6.47 -15.86
C THR A 111 40.13 -6.41 -17.34
N HIS A 112 39.64 -5.26 -17.82
CA HIS A 112 39.30 -5.04 -19.21
C HIS A 112 39.52 -3.57 -19.59
N GLN A 113 39.92 -3.33 -20.84
CA GLN A 113 40.22 -1.96 -21.31
C GLN A 113 39.05 -0.99 -21.30
N ASN A 114 37.83 -1.50 -21.25
CA ASN A 114 36.58 -0.71 -21.20
C ASN A 114 35.88 -0.78 -19.83
N VAL A 115 36.59 -1.13 -18.77
CA VAL A 115 36.14 -1.15 -17.38
C VAL A 115 37.11 -0.37 -16.50
N LEU A 116 36.58 0.61 -15.72
CA LEU A 116 37.41 1.34 -14.77
C LEU A 116 37.81 0.46 -13.61
N ARG A 117 39.11 0.24 -13.48
CA ARG A 117 39.66 -0.59 -12.40
C ARG A 117 39.73 0.17 -11.09
N ILE A 118 39.28 -0.44 -10.01
CA ILE A 118 39.47 0.11 -8.66
C ILE A 118 40.92 -0.15 -8.24
N HIS A 119 41.63 0.93 -7.86
CA HIS A 119 43.00 0.86 -7.38
C HIS A 119 43.02 0.53 -5.90
N ASP A 120 42.57 1.45 -5.05
CA ASP A 120 42.66 1.31 -3.59
C ASP A 120 41.27 1.46 -2.96
N LEU A 121 41.10 0.72 -1.85
CA LEU A 121 40.04 0.88 -0.88
C LEU A 121 40.71 1.22 0.46
N GLY A 122 40.32 2.36 1.03
CA GLY A 122 40.88 2.83 2.28
C GLY A 122 39.85 3.46 3.22
N GLU A 123 40.31 3.76 4.42
CA GLU A 123 39.61 4.52 5.43
C GLU A 123 40.55 5.54 6.04
N ALA A 124 40.12 6.79 6.10
CA ALA A 124 40.86 7.88 6.72
C ALA A 124 39.92 8.77 7.53
N SER A 125 40.26 9.01 8.81
CA SER A 125 39.43 9.79 9.75
C SER A 125 37.95 9.32 9.82
N GLY A 126 37.71 8.01 9.74
CA GLY A 126 36.37 7.41 9.76
C GLY A 126 35.60 7.54 8.41
N ILE A 127 36.25 8.06 7.38
CA ILE A 127 35.67 8.22 6.04
C ILE A 127 36.21 7.13 5.13
N LYS A 128 35.32 6.27 4.60
CA LYS A 128 35.73 5.25 3.61
C LYS A 128 35.79 5.87 2.20
N PHE A 129 36.79 5.42 1.45
CA PHE A 129 37.02 5.92 0.10
C PHE A 129 37.52 4.83 -0.84
N ILE A 130 37.30 5.02 -2.13
CA ILE A 130 37.89 4.21 -3.20
C ILE A 130 38.60 5.13 -4.18
N THR A 131 39.68 4.63 -4.80
CA THR A 131 40.38 5.35 -5.87
C THR A 131 40.35 4.56 -7.17
N MET A 132 40.34 5.30 -8.28
CA MET A 132 40.34 4.76 -9.64
C MET A 132 41.07 5.72 -10.57
N PRO A 133 41.47 5.31 -11.80
CA PRO A 133 42.06 6.21 -12.76
C PRO A 133 41.18 7.44 -13.04
N PHE A 134 41.76 8.63 -13.08
CA PHE A 134 41.07 9.79 -13.56
C PHE A 134 41.03 9.78 -15.08
N ILE A 135 39.84 9.75 -15.67
CA ILE A 135 39.62 9.79 -17.12
C ILE A 135 39.40 11.24 -17.55
N GLU A 136 40.27 11.73 -18.43
CA GLU A 136 40.06 13.05 -19.08
C GLU A 136 39.02 12.89 -20.18
N GLY A 137 37.78 13.27 -19.88
CA GLY A 137 36.62 13.11 -20.77
C GLY A 137 35.34 13.56 -20.12
N SER A 138 34.22 13.10 -20.66
CA SER A 138 32.88 13.37 -20.16
C SER A 138 32.11 12.07 -19.99
N ASP A 139 31.14 12.05 -19.10
CA ASP A 139 30.19 10.93 -19.05
C ASP A 139 29.28 10.94 -20.30
N LEU A 140 28.76 9.76 -20.66
CA LEU A 140 27.90 9.57 -21.83
C LEU A 140 26.63 10.39 -21.76
N HIS A 141 26.09 10.65 -20.56
CA HIS A 141 24.90 11.50 -20.38
C HIS A 141 25.16 12.93 -20.83
N SER A 142 26.32 13.49 -20.44
CA SER A 142 26.77 14.83 -20.90
C SER A 142 26.99 14.86 -22.40
N VAL A 143 27.51 13.79 -22.99
CA VAL A 143 27.69 13.67 -24.44
C VAL A 143 26.34 13.64 -25.15
N LEU A 144 25.32 12.95 -24.63
CA LEU A 144 23.99 12.86 -25.21
C LEU A 144 23.15 14.12 -25.05
N ALA A 145 23.52 15.03 -24.14
CA ALA A 145 22.83 16.31 -23.95
C ALA A 145 22.87 17.18 -25.25
N SER A 146 23.84 16.93 -26.15
CA SER A 146 23.95 17.59 -27.43
C SER A 146 23.11 16.97 -28.56
N GLY A 147 22.33 15.91 -28.27
CA GLY A 147 21.49 15.18 -29.23
C GLY A 147 22.03 13.79 -29.60
N PRO A 148 21.40 13.13 -30.57
CA PRO A 148 21.78 11.80 -31.02
C PRO A 148 23.17 11.77 -31.65
N LEU A 149 23.88 10.67 -31.43
CA LEU A 149 25.23 10.51 -31.96
C LEU A 149 25.24 10.10 -33.45
N PRO A 150 26.31 10.45 -34.21
CA PRO A 150 26.58 9.85 -35.50
C PRO A 150 26.65 8.32 -35.39
N PHE A 151 26.08 7.60 -36.37
CA PHE A 151 25.90 6.16 -36.27
C PHE A 151 27.21 5.38 -36.06
N ASP A 152 28.31 5.75 -36.75
CA ASP A 152 29.61 5.11 -36.55
C ASP A 152 30.13 5.25 -35.12
N ARG A 153 29.83 6.38 -34.44
CA ARG A 153 30.19 6.63 -33.06
C ARG A 153 29.31 5.78 -32.13
N VAL A 154 27.99 5.67 -32.42
CA VAL A 154 27.08 4.77 -31.70
C VAL A 154 27.59 3.34 -31.74
N LEU A 155 27.94 2.85 -32.93
CA LEU A 155 28.42 1.47 -33.13
C LEU A 155 29.73 1.22 -32.37
N SER A 156 30.68 2.17 -32.43
CA SER A 156 31.96 2.06 -31.72
C SER A 156 31.79 2.01 -30.21
N ILE A 157 30.95 2.89 -29.63
CA ILE A 157 30.70 2.92 -28.18
C ILE A 157 29.92 1.70 -27.77
N ALA A 158 28.90 1.27 -28.55
CA ALA A 158 28.10 0.06 -28.28
C ALA A 158 28.96 -1.19 -28.14
N GLN A 159 29.91 -1.38 -29.06
CA GLN A 159 30.84 -2.53 -29.06
C GLN A 159 31.73 -2.52 -27.82
N GLN A 160 32.25 -1.34 -27.44
CA GLN A 160 33.11 -1.18 -26.26
C GLN A 160 32.36 -1.49 -24.96
N ILE A 161 31.11 -0.99 -24.81
CA ILE A 161 30.30 -1.25 -23.61
C ILE A 161 29.93 -2.75 -23.53
N ALA A 162 29.48 -3.34 -24.64
CA ALA A 162 29.12 -4.76 -24.69
C ALA A 162 30.33 -5.65 -24.35
N SER A 163 31.54 -5.30 -24.81
CA SER A 163 32.80 -6.01 -24.48
C SER A 163 33.17 -5.87 -23.00
N GLY A 164 33.04 -4.67 -22.42
CA GLY A 164 33.28 -4.44 -21.01
C GLY A 164 32.30 -5.18 -20.09
N LEU A 165 31.00 -5.22 -20.46
CA LEU A 165 29.99 -5.99 -19.74
C LEU A 165 30.25 -7.52 -19.85
N ALA A 166 30.67 -7.99 -21.03
CA ALA A 166 31.01 -9.41 -21.21
C ALA A 166 32.11 -9.84 -20.24
N ALA A 167 33.17 -9.05 -20.12
CA ALA A 167 34.30 -9.34 -19.21
C ALA A 167 33.85 -9.34 -17.72
N ALA A 168 32.92 -8.49 -17.34
CA ALA A 168 32.38 -8.46 -15.99
C ALA A 168 31.47 -9.69 -15.69
N HIS A 169 30.57 -10.01 -16.64
CA HIS A 169 29.65 -11.15 -16.50
C HIS A 169 30.36 -12.49 -16.48
N GLU A 170 31.49 -12.65 -17.20
CA GLU A 170 32.33 -13.88 -17.17
C GLU A 170 32.88 -14.19 -15.79
N VAL A 171 33.17 -13.18 -14.98
CA VAL A 171 33.61 -13.36 -13.58
C VAL A 171 32.46 -13.33 -12.57
N GLY A 172 31.21 -13.39 -13.05
CA GLY A 172 30.02 -13.45 -12.23
C GLY A 172 29.58 -12.09 -11.64
N ILE A 173 30.06 -10.97 -12.19
CA ILE A 173 29.73 -9.63 -11.71
C ILE A 173 28.64 -9.00 -12.61
N VAL A 174 27.52 -8.61 -12.00
CA VAL A 174 26.40 -7.89 -12.62
C VAL A 174 26.48 -6.43 -12.21
N HIS A 175 26.33 -5.51 -13.17
CA HIS A 175 26.47 -4.06 -12.92
C HIS A 175 25.31 -3.49 -12.11
N ARG A 176 24.09 -3.84 -12.46
CA ARG A 176 22.83 -3.55 -11.76
C ARG A 176 22.39 -2.07 -11.73
N ASP A 177 23.23 -1.11 -12.10
CA ASP A 177 22.94 0.34 -12.23
C ASP A 177 23.59 0.89 -13.50
N LEU A 178 23.50 0.17 -14.61
CA LEU A 178 24.06 0.62 -15.90
C LEU A 178 23.21 1.78 -16.45
N LYS A 179 23.88 2.91 -16.66
CA LYS A 179 23.26 4.16 -17.17
C LYS A 179 24.34 5.05 -17.81
N PRO A 180 23.95 6.05 -18.63
CA PRO A 180 24.93 6.93 -19.30
C PRO A 180 25.88 7.66 -18.34
N GLN A 181 25.47 8.01 -17.13
CA GLN A 181 26.32 8.65 -16.13
C GLN A 181 27.46 7.74 -15.62
N ASN A 182 27.28 6.43 -15.74
CA ASN A 182 28.27 5.43 -15.31
C ASN A 182 29.17 4.95 -16.49
N ILE A 183 29.14 5.66 -17.63
CA ILE A 183 29.95 5.38 -18.82
C ILE A 183 30.75 6.65 -19.15
N MET A 184 32.05 6.59 -18.94
CA MET A 184 32.98 7.71 -19.27
C MET A 184 33.50 7.56 -20.71
N ILE A 185 33.55 8.65 -21.44
CA ILE A 185 34.12 8.72 -22.81
C ILE A 185 35.35 9.64 -22.78
N ASP A 186 36.53 9.13 -23.12
CA ASP A 186 37.74 9.93 -23.17
C ASP A 186 37.83 10.75 -24.48
N ALA A 187 38.83 11.64 -24.56
CA ALA A 187 39.07 12.46 -25.74
C ALA A 187 39.36 11.64 -27.02
N GLY A 188 39.84 10.40 -26.88
CA GLY A 188 40.06 9.46 -27.98
C GLY A 188 38.83 8.70 -28.43
N GLY A 189 37.66 8.89 -27.77
CA GLY A 189 36.42 8.15 -28.05
C GLY A 189 36.35 6.76 -27.44
N ARG A 190 37.23 6.43 -26.48
CA ARG A 190 37.20 5.18 -25.75
C ARG A 190 36.17 5.27 -24.60
N ALA A 191 35.30 4.23 -24.49
CA ALA A 191 34.29 4.11 -23.45
C ALA A 191 34.82 3.27 -22.28
N TYR A 192 34.50 3.69 -21.03
CA TYR A 192 34.84 3.00 -19.78
C TYR A 192 33.61 2.90 -18.91
N ILE A 193 33.28 1.68 -18.47
CA ILE A 193 32.19 1.43 -17.51
C ILE A 193 32.72 1.62 -16.09
N SER A 194 32.06 2.41 -15.27
CA SER A 194 32.39 2.71 -13.88
C SER A 194 31.30 2.20 -12.93
N ASP A 195 31.58 2.17 -11.64
CA ASP A 195 30.60 1.94 -10.55
C ASP A 195 29.87 0.58 -10.58
N PHE A 196 30.57 -0.51 -10.92
CA PHE A 196 30.03 -1.87 -10.83
C PHE A 196 29.58 -2.24 -9.41
N GLY A 197 28.33 -2.68 -9.26
CA GLY A 197 27.79 -3.37 -8.07
C GLY A 197 27.68 -2.54 -6.79
N LEU A 198 28.22 -1.32 -6.71
CA LEU A 198 28.26 -0.52 -5.48
C LEU A 198 26.88 -0.08 -4.96
N ALA A 199 25.86 -0.11 -5.82
CA ALA A 199 24.50 0.36 -5.48
C ALA A 199 23.67 -0.66 -4.68
N LYS A 200 23.92 -1.96 -4.79
CA LYS A 200 23.00 -3.00 -4.28
C LYS A 200 23.30 -3.52 -2.88
N SER A 201 24.42 -3.20 -2.28
CA SER A 201 24.63 -3.44 -0.83
C SER A 201 23.62 -2.67 0.03
N TYR A 202 23.06 -1.56 -0.51
CA TYR A 202 22.03 -0.77 0.12
C TYR A 202 20.61 -1.29 -0.18
N GLU A 203 20.37 -1.94 -1.34
CA GLU A 203 19.06 -2.37 -1.81
C GLU A 203 18.66 -3.80 -1.45
N ALA A 204 19.59 -4.67 -1.03
CA ALA A 204 19.26 -6.06 -0.63
C ALA A 204 18.44 -6.16 0.68
N SER A 205 18.32 -5.06 1.44
CA SER A 205 17.44 -4.93 2.61
C SER A 205 16.20 -4.07 2.35
N THR A 206 16.12 -3.40 1.20
CA THR A 206 14.98 -2.54 0.85
C THR A 206 14.90 -2.48 -0.68
N VAL A 207 13.97 -3.21 -1.28
CA VAL A 207 13.60 -3.00 -2.67
C VAL A 207 13.04 -1.58 -2.78
N GLY A 208 13.85 -0.67 -3.28
CA GLY A 208 13.47 0.45 -4.09
C GLY A 208 12.95 1.74 -3.48
N LEU A 209 12.84 1.97 -2.15
CA LEU A 209 12.36 3.28 -1.68
C LEU A 209 12.98 3.67 -0.33
N THR A 210 13.68 4.80 -0.31
CA THR A 210 14.07 5.44 0.96
C THR A 210 12.85 6.05 1.65
N ARG A 211 12.91 6.16 2.99
CA ARG A 211 11.87 6.79 3.84
C ARG A 211 11.48 8.24 3.47
N LYS A 212 12.08 8.81 2.40
CA LYS A 212 11.81 10.18 1.91
C LYS A 212 11.25 10.25 0.48
N GLY A 213 10.89 9.12 -0.14
CA GLY A 213 10.28 9.17 -1.48
C GLY A 213 11.25 9.48 -2.63
N ASP A 214 12.54 9.60 -2.37
CA ASP A 214 13.56 9.76 -3.40
C ASP A 214 14.06 8.40 -3.87
N PHE A 215 13.90 8.10 -5.14
CA PHE A 215 14.58 6.97 -5.77
C PHE A 215 16.09 7.21 -5.69
N ILE A 216 16.83 6.37 -4.97
CA ILE A 216 18.28 6.36 -5.07
C ILE A 216 18.66 5.70 -6.39
N GLY A 217 18.90 6.49 -7.40
CA GLY A 217 19.24 6.09 -8.75
C GLY A 217 18.29 6.71 -9.78
N THR A 218 18.74 6.80 -11.02
CA THR A 218 17.93 7.33 -12.12
C THR A 218 17.03 6.19 -12.63
N PRO A 219 15.73 6.16 -12.37
CA PRO A 219 14.86 5.03 -12.72
C PRO A 219 14.68 4.83 -14.23
N LYS A 220 15.29 5.70 -15.03
CA LYS A 220 15.18 5.72 -16.51
C LYS A 220 15.80 4.52 -17.23
N TYR A 221 16.62 3.69 -16.57
CA TYR A 221 17.34 2.55 -17.21
C TYR A 221 17.07 1.21 -16.51
N ILE A 222 16.11 1.15 -15.61
CA ILE A 222 15.75 -0.06 -14.87
C ILE A 222 15.05 -1.07 -15.80
N ALA A 223 15.43 -2.34 -15.72
CA ALA A 223 14.82 -3.42 -16.49
C ALA A 223 13.42 -3.82 -15.95
N PRO A 224 12.50 -4.33 -16.80
CA PRO A 224 11.14 -4.70 -16.40
C PRO A 224 11.08 -5.64 -15.20
N GLU A 225 11.93 -6.69 -15.16
CA GLU A 225 11.96 -7.66 -14.06
C GLU A 225 12.29 -7.04 -12.70
N ILE A 226 13.08 -5.95 -12.68
CA ILE A 226 13.37 -5.21 -11.42
C ILE A 226 12.15 -4.43 -10.97
N VAL A 227 11.42 -3.82 -11.92
CA VAL A 227 10.15 -3.13 -11.65
C VAL A 227 9.10 -4.10 -11.12
N GLU A 228 9.08 -5.32 -11.66
CA GLU A 228 8.19 -6.41 -11.27
C GLU A 228 8.65 -7.14 -9.99
N GLY A 229 9.76 -6.72 -9.35
CA GLY A 229 10.28 -7.34 -8.13
C GLY A 229 10.90 -8.74 -8.36
N ARG A 230 11.10 -9.16 -9.60
CA ARG A 230 11.79 -10.42 -9.95
C ARG A 230 13.31 -10.30 -9.73
N PRO A 231 14.01 -11.41 -9.44
CA PRO A 231 15.46 -11.40 -9.27
C PRO A 231 16.18 -10.86 -10.50
N ALA A 232 16.99 -9.82 -10.31
CA ALA A 232 17.83 -9.27 -11.36
C ALA A 232 19.09 -10.14 -11.58
N ASP A 233 19.36 -10.51 -12.82
CA ASP A 233 20.61 -11.16 -13.22
C ASP A 233 21.37 -10.30 -14.27
N HIS A 234 22.39 -10.87 -14.91
CA HIS A 234 23.18 -10.18 -15.92
C HIS A 234 22.37 -9.73 -17.15
N ARG A 235 21.18 -10.30 -17.40
CA ARG A 235 20.28 -9.92 -18.51
C ARG A 235 19.55 -8.60 -18.24
N SER A 236 19.48 -8.16 -16.97
CA SER A 236 19.01 -6.82 -16.63
C SER A 236 19.98 -5.74 -17.12
N ASP A 237 21.30 -5.98 -17.06
CA ASP A 237 22.30 -5.08 -17.65
C ASP A 237 22.18 -5.01 -19.18
N LEU A 238 21.78 -6.14 -19.82
CA LEU A 238 21.59 -6.18 -21.29
C LEU A 238 20.36 -5.36 -21.72
N TYR A 239 19.33 -5.31 -20.88
CA TYR A 239 18.18 -4.43 -21.12
C TYR A 239 18.57 -2.96 -20.97
N ALA A 240 19.29 -2.61 -19.89
CA ALA A 240 19.80 -1.26 -19.68
C ALA A 240 20.72 -0.82 -20.84
N LEU A 241 21.57 -1.72 -21.31
CA LEU A 241 22.37 -1.49 -22.54
C LEU A 241 21.47 -1.21 -23.74
N GLY A 242 20.39 -1.98 -23.95
CA GLY A 242 19.41 -1.73 -25.02
C GLY A 242 18.81 -0.33 -24.98
N LEU A 243 18.45 0.17 -23.78
CA LEU A 243 17.95 1.54 -23.60
C LEU A 243 19.01 2.60 -23.95
N ILE A 244 20.26 2.39 -23.51
CA ILE A 244 21.36 3.29 -23.81
C ILE A 244 21.65 3.31 -25.32
N LEU A 245 21.65 2.16 -25.98
CA LEU A 245 21.86 2.08 -27.43
C LEU A 245 20.73 2.77 -28.21
N TYR A 246 19.50 2.62 -27.75
CA TYR A 246 18.35 3.29 -28.33
C TYR A 246 18.49 4.81 -28.20
N GLU A 247 18.82 5.30 -26.99
CA GLU A 247 19.00 6.72 -26.73
C GLU A 247 20.18 7.32 -27.50
N MET A 248 21.32 6.63 -27.58
CA MET A 248 22.46 7.07 -28.37
C MET A 248 22.10 7.28 -29.86
N ALA A 249 21.27 6.40 -30.40
CA ALA A 249 20.89 6.43 -31.80
C ALA A 249 19.76 7.40 -32.10
N SER A 250 18.75 7.52 -31.26
CA SER A 250 17.54 8.32 -31.47
C SER A 250 17.54 9.67 -30.78
N GLY A 251 18.41 9.88 -29.77
CA GLY A 251 18.41 11.05 -28.89
C GLY A 251 17.33 11.05 -27.81
N SER A 252 16.53 9.98 -27.71
CA SER A 252 15.46 9.85 -26.73
C SER A 252 15.29 8.40 -26.27
N LEU A 253 14.73 8.18 -25.09
CA LEU A 253 14.34 6.84 -24.64
C LEU A 253 13.08 6.35 -25.36
N PRO A 254 12.91 5.01 -25.53
CA PRO A 254 11.74 4.44 -26.21
C PRO A 254 10.43 4.57 -25.42
N PHE A 255 10.54 4.93 -24.16
CA PHE A 255 9.41 5.14 -23.25
C PHE A 255 9.50 6.54 -22.63
N SER A 256 8.38 7.24 -22.56
CA SER A 256 8.27 8.58 -21.98
C SER A 256 6.97 8.66 -21.16
N GLY A 257 6.98 9.32 -20.03
CA GLY A 257 5.81 9.50 -19.16
C GLY A 257 5.93 10.77 -18.35
N GLU A 258 4.82 11.34 -17.95
CA GLU A 258 4.78 12.52 -17.08
C GLU A 258 5.24 12.21 -15.65
N SER A 259 5.16 10.94 -15.24
CA SER A 259 5.66 10.45 -13.96
C SER A 259 6.68 9.32 -14.13
N VAL A 260 7.53 9.14 -13.11
CA VAL A 260 8.48 8.02 -13.05
C VAL A 260 7.75 6.68 -13.12
N MET A 261 6.60 6.56 -12.46
CA MET A 261 5.82 5.33 -12.44
C MET A 261 5.22 5.02 -13.81
N GLU A 262 4.70 6.02 -14.51
CA GLU A 262 4.21 5.83 -15.87
C GLU A 262 5.30 5.31 -16.80
N LEU A 263 6.50 5.90 -16.70
CA LEU A 263 7.68 5.46 -17.45
C LEU A 263 8.02 3.99 -17.17
N LEU A 264 8.00 3.59 -15.88
CA LEU A 264 8.29 2.22 -15.47
C LEU A 264 7.20 1.25 -15.91
N MET A 265 5.92 1.64 -15.79
CA MET A 265 4.78 0.82 -16.21
C MET A 265 4.73 0.64 -17.73
N GLN A 266 5.09 1.66 -18.52
CA GLN A 266 5.16 1.50 -19.98
C GLN A 266 6.16 0.42 -20.38
N ARG A 267 7.28 0.23 -19.68
CA ARG A 267 8.27 -0.83 -19.93
C ARG A 267 7.74 -2.23 -19.65
N VAL A 268 6.88 -2.34 -18.64
CA VAL A 268 6.26 -3.61 -18.27
C VAL A 268 5.12 -3.96 -19.24
N GLN A 269 4.38 -2.95 -19.73
CA GLN A 269 3.12 -3.16 -20.44
C GLN A 269 3.21 -2.98 -21.97
N ARG A 270 4.20 -2.24 -22.45
CA ARG A 270 4.30 -1.89 -23.87
C ARG A 270 5.60 -2.39 -24.48
N LEU A 271 5.53 -2.78 -25.72
CA LEU A 271 6.74 -2.97 -26.53
C LEU A 271 7.28 -1.60 -26.93
N PRO A 272 8.61 -1.41 -26.92
CA PRO A 272 9.22 -0.20 -27.43
C PRO A 272 8.93 -0.06 -28.95
N LYS A 273 8.77 1.18 -29.41
CA LYS A 273 8.69 1.45 -30.85
C LYS A 273 9.98 1.01 -31.52
N ASP A 274 9.87 0.43 -32.72
CA ASP A 274 11.07 0.07 -33.48
C ASP A 274 11.94 1.33 -33.69
N LEU A 275 13.25 1.19 -33.48
CA LEU A 275 14.19 2.30 -33.61
C LEU A 275 14.14 2.95 -35.01
N ARG A 276 13.84 2.18 -36.05
CA ARG A 276 13.71 2.64 -37.43
C ARG A 276 12.43 3.41 -37.74
N GLU A 277 11.43 3.32 -36.87
CA GLU A 277 10.25 4.20 -36.96
C GLU A 277 10.62 5.65 -36.61
N ILE A 278 11.64 5.84 -35.77
CA ILE A 278 12.09 7.17 -35.31
C ILE A 278 13.31 7.63 -36.12
N ARG A 279 14.22 6.73 -36.43
CA ARG A 279 15.46 6.95 -37.17
C ARG A 279 15.56 5.96 -38.37
N PRO A 280 14.89 6.22 -39.51
CA PRO A 280 14.87 5.31 -40.67
C PRO A 280 16.25 5.05 -41.28
N ASP A 281 17.24 5.95 -41.06
CA ASP A 281 18.62 5.82 -41.51
C ASP A 281 19.44 4.81 -40.70
N VAL A 282 18.96 4.35 -39.57
CA VAL A 282 19.63 3.32 -38.76
C VAL A 282 19.54 1.98 -39.47
N PRO A 283 20.68 1.27 -39.69
CA PRO A 283 20.67 -0.04 -40.32
C PRO A 283 19.79 -1.07 -39.56
N GLU A 284 19.09 -1.92 -40.31
CA GLU A 284 18.17 -2.91 -39.75
C GLU A 284 18.83 -3.86 -38.72
N PHE A 285 20.07 -4.28 -39.00
CA PHE A 285 20.79 -5.16 -38.07
C PHE A 285 20.93 -4.52 -36.67
N PHE A 286 21.20 -3.21 -36.61
CA PHE A 286 21.36 -2.51 -35.32
C PHE A 286 20.02 -2.37 -34.59
N SER A 287 18.94 -1.99 -35.30
CA SER A 287 17.61 -1.98 -34.71
C SER A 287 17.24 -3.35 -34.13
N ARG A 288 17.50 -4.43 -34.87
CA ARG A 288 17.23 -5.79 -34.40
C ARG A 288 18.03 -6.15 -33.12
N ILE A 289 19.30 -5.73 -33.01
CA ILE A 289 20.10 -5.95 -31.80
C ILE A 289 19.48 -5.18 -30.64
N VAL A 290 19.15 -3.90 -30.83
CA VAL A 290 18.57 -3.05 -29.78
C VAL A 290 17.20 -3.59 -29.33
N MET A 291 16.31 -3.90 -30.26
CA MET A 291 14.96 -4.42 -29.94
C MET A 291 15.02 -5.77 -29.24
N ARG A 292 16.00 -6.64 -29.59
CA ARG A 292 16.21 -7.89 -28.87
C ARG A 292 16.71 -7.66 -27.44
N CYS A 293 17.58 -6.68 -27.20
CA CYS A 293 17.97 -6.31 -25.83
C CYS A 293 16.78 -5.78 -25.02
N LEU A 294 15.86 -5.06 -25.68
CA LEU A 294 14.67 -4.46 -25.08
C LEU A 294 13.47 -5.43 -24.98
N ALA A 295 13.62 -6.72 -25.27
CA ALA A 295 12.57 -7.70 -25.04
C ALA A 295 12.16 -7.71 -23.56
N LYS A 296 10.84 -7.71 -23.28
CA LYS A 296 10.31 -7.71 -21.93
C LYS A 296 10.86 -8.88 -21.12
N GLU A 297 10.71 -10.10 -21.66
CA GLU A 297 11.14 -11.32 -20.98
C GLU A 297 12.67 -11.52 -21.08
N PRO A 298 13.38 -11.70 -19.94
CA PRO A 298 14.83 -11.94 -19.95
C PRO A 298 15.26 -13.14 -20.84
N ALA A 299 14.43 -14.16 -20.97
CA ALA A 299 14.70 -15.31 -21.82
C ALA A 299 14.68 -15.00 -23.32
N ALA A 300 13.95 -13.96 -23.75
CA ALA A 300 13.89 -13.51 -25.13
C ALA A 300 15.04 -12.57 -25.54
N ARG A 301 15.79 -12.07 -24.58
CA ARG A 301 16.96 -11.21 -24.79
C ARG A 301 18.19 -12.01 -25.23
N TYR A 302 19.29 -11.32 -25.48
CA TYR A 302 20.59 -11.96 -25.48
C TYR A 302 20.84 -12.59 -24.11
N GLN A 303 21.45 -13.81 -24.12
CA GLN A 303 21.77 -14.50 -22.88
C GLN A 303 23.19 -14.16 -22.39
N GLU A 304 24.00 -13.52 -23.20
CA GLU A 304 25.39 -13.14 -22.90
C GLU A 304 25.77 -11.87 -23.65
N ALA A 305 26.43 -10.92 -22.95
CA ALA A 305 26.89 -9.66 -23.55
C ALA A 305 27.90 -9.88 -24.70
N ARG A 306 28.70 -10.93 -24.65
CA ARG A 306 29.67 -11.26 -25.75
C ARG A 306 28.98 -11.51 -27.09
N ARG A 307 27.72 -12.01 -27.08
CA ARG A 307 26.96 -12.20 -28.30
C ARG A 307 26.55 -10.89 -28.95
N ILE A 308 26.22 -9.87 -28.11
CA ILE A 308 25.94 -8.52 -28.59
C ILE A 308 27.19 -7.93 -29.23
N ALA A 309 28.35 -8.06 -28.56
CA ALA A 309 29.63 -7.56 -29.08
C ALA A 309 29.98 -8.22 -30.43
N ALA A 310 29.78 -9.54 -30.54
CA ALA A 310 30.05 -10.30 -31.79
C ALA A 310 29.09 -9.90 -32.91
N ASP A 311 27.79 -9.72 -32.67
CA ASP A 311 26.81 -9.30 -33.67
C ASP A 311 27.09 -7.85 -34.15
N LEU A 312 27.53 -6.97 -33.26
CA LEU A 312 27.96 -5.59 -33.61
C LEU A 312 29.25 -5.59 -34.45
N GLU A 313 30.17 -6.51 -34.19
CA GLU A 313 31.43 -6.64 -34.91
C GLU A 313 31.24 -7.25 -36.31
N ALA A 314 30.43 -8.33 -36.41
CA ALA A 314 30.09 -8.99 -37.67
C ALA A 314 29.46 -8.04 -38.70
N ALA A 315 28.70 -7.07 -38.24
CA ALA A 315 28.05 -6.06 -39.06
C ALA A 315 29.00 -4.96 -39.57
N ARG A 316 30.18 -4.85 -39.02
CA ARG A 316 31.23 -3.92 -39.45
C ARG A 316 32.08 -4.45 -40.58
N SER A 317 32.08 -5.77 -40.80
CA SER A 317 32.83 -6.44 -41.86
C SER A 317 31.86 -7.02 -42.89
N PRO A 318 31.75 -6.49 -44.10
CA PRO A 318 30.90 -7.07 -45.13
C PRO A 318 31.54 -8.30 -45.73
N SER A 319 31.39 -9.47 -45.10
CA SER A 319 31.74 -10.73 -45.75
C SER A 319 30.49 -11.50 -46.19
N LYS A 320 30.46 -11.85 -47.43
CA LYS A 320 29.46 -12.64 -48.13
C LYS A 320 29.23 -13.96 -47.41
N SER A 321 28.00 -14.27 -47.02
CA SER A 321 27.57 -15.63 -46.75
C SER A 321 26.08 -15.84 -47.04
N PRO A 322 25.69 -17.02 -47.55
CA PRO A 322 24.44 -17.23 -48.25
C PRO A 322 23.25 -17.42 -47.32
N ALA A 323 22.12 -16.91 -47.76
CA ALA A 323 20.84 -17.10 -47.11
C ALA A 323 20.41 -18.58 -47.14
N HIS A 324 20.29 -19.23 -46.01
CA HIS A 324 19.52 -20.46 -45.87
C HIS A 324 18.07 -20.11 -45.48
N THR A 325 17.23 -20.08 -46.51
CA THR A 325 15.78 -20.07 -46.38
C THR A 325 15.32 -21.48 -46.05
N VAL A 326 14.90 -21.78 -44.87
CA VAL A 326 14.21 -23.01 -44.52
C VAL A 326 12.70 -22.72 -44.62
N SER A 327 12.13 -23.13 -45.75
CA SER A 327 10.67 -23.15 -45.96
C SER A 327 10.12 -24.44 -45.36
N ILE A 328 9.37 -24.35 -44.28
CA ILE A 328 8.59 -25.47 -43.74
C ILE A 328 7.20 -25.43 -44.44
N THR A 329 7.01 -26.29 -45.41
CA THR A 329 5.71 -26.53 -46.06
C THR A 329 4.96 -27.57 -45.21
N VAL A 330 3.92 -27.17 -44.49
CA VAL A 330 3.01 -28.12 -43.85
C VAL A 330 1.90 -28.49 -44.82
N GLN A 331 1.95 -29.72 -45.37
CA GLN A 331 0.86 -30.31 -46.13
C GLN A 331 -0.15 -30.97 -45.18
N LEU A 332 -1.39 -30.47 -45.17
CA LEU A 332 -2.54 -31.13 -44.54
C LEU A 332 -3.23 -32.06 -45.54
N PRO A 333 -3.47 -33.34 -45.21
CA PRO A 333 -4.28 -34.19 -46.06
C PRO A 333 -5.78 -33.97 -45.81
N ALA A 334 -6.47 -33.48 -46.82
CA ALA A 334 -7.92 -33.45 -46.86
C ALA A 334 -8.48 -34.86 -47.09
N ARG A 335 -9.50 -35.23 -46.35
CA ARG A 335 -10.47 -36.32 -46.52
C ARG A 335 -10.50 -37.27 -45.30
N ARG A 336 -11.49 -37.01 -44.39
CA ARG A 336 -12.25 -38.04 -43.63
C ARG A 336 -13.19 -37.41 -42.57
N GLY A 337 -13.78 -36.25 -42.84
CA GLY A 337 -14.74 -35.62 -41.94
C GLY A 337 -16.20 -36.15 -42.10
N TRP A 338 -16.50 -36.96 -43.07
CA TRP A 338 -17.90 -37.32 -43.36
C TRP A 338 -18.42 -38.55 -42.63
N LEU A 339 -17.52 -39.42 -42.21
CA LEU A 339 -17.90 -40.65 -41.48
C LEU A 339 -18.18 -40.44 -39.99
N ILE A 340 -17.65 -39.39 -39.37
CA ILE A 340 -17.87 -39.06 -37.94
C ILE A 340 -19.24 -38.38 -37.75
N ALA A 341 -19.68 -37.59 -38.69
CA ALA A 341 -21.01 -36.95 -38.62
C ALA A 341 -22.17 -37.94 -38.74
N MET A 342 -22.01 -39.04 -39.46
CA MET A 342 -23.02 -40.07 -39.59
C MET A 342 -23.11 -40.99 -38.37
N ALA A 343 -22.02 -41.21 -37.67
CA ALA A 343 -22.00 -42.03 -36.44
C ALA A 343 -22.71 -41.32 -35.26
N VAL A 344 -22.53 -40.00 -35.12
CA VAL A 344 -23.19 -39.20 -34.06
C VAL A 344 -24.70 -39.07 -34.28
N ALA A 345 -25.15 -38.96 -35.53
CA ALA A 345 -26.58 -38.93 -35.89
C ALA A 345 -27.28 -40.27 -35.59
N ALA A 346 -26.63 -41.40 -35.77
CA ALA A 346 -27.17 -42.73 -35.49
C ALA A 346 -27.31 -43.00 -33.98
N VAL A 347 -26.36 -42.54 -33.18
CA VAL A 347 -26.41 -42.69 -31.69
C VAL A 347 -27.55 -41.85 -31.08
N LEU A 348 -27.81 -40.64 -31.59
CA LEU A 348 -28.91 -39.79 -31.15
C LEU A 348 -30.28 -40.32 -31.55
N ALA A 349 -30.42 -41.03 -32.69
CA ALA A 349 -31.67 -41.63 -33.12
C ALA A 349 -32.05 -42.91 -32.31
N VAL A 350 -31.06 -43.68 -31.81
CA VAL A 350 -31.29 -44.87 -31.00
C VAL A 350 -31.64 -44.52 -29.54
N GLY A 351 -31.06 -43.41 -29.02
CA GLY A 351 -31.36 -42.91 -27.63
C GLY A 351 -32.81 -42.42 -27.45
N ALA A 352 -33.47 -41.98 -28.54
CA ALA A 352 -34.83 -41.45 -28.50
C ALA A 352 -35.94 -42.56 -28.52
N ALA A 353 -35.57 -43.83 -28.71
CA ALA A 353 -36.51 -44.97 -28.84
C ALA A 353 -36.70 -45.77 -27.58
N ILE A 354 -36.05 -45.44 -26.47
CA ILE A 354 -36.15 -46.20 -25.21
C ILE A 354 -37.16 -45.48 -24.26
N PRO A 355 -38.27 -46.10 -23.88
CA PRO A 355 -39.32 -45.50 -23.02
C PRO A 355 -38.81 -44.96 -21.67
N ALA A 356 -37.75 -45.56 -21.11
CA ALA A 356 -37.18 -45.16 -19.80
C ALA A 356 -36.45 -43.82 -19.84
N VAL A 357 -35.96 -43.34 -21.00
CA VAL A 357 -35.29 -42.04 -21.12
C VAL A 357 -36.34 -40.93 -21.30
N ARG A 358 -37.50 -41.24 -21.84
CA ARG A 358 -38.58 -40.28 -22.04
C ARG A 358 -39.28 -39.86 -20.74
N SER A 359 -39.35 -40.78 -19.71
CA SER A 359 -39.90 -40.45 -18.38
C SER A 359 -38.93 -39.64 -17.52
N PHE A 360 -37.62 -39.72 -17.75
CA PHE A 360 -36.60 -38.94 -17.02
C PHE A 360 -36.49 -37.49 -17.51
N VAL A 361 -36.78 -37.24 -18.79
CA VAL A 361 -36.69 -35.90 -19.40
C VAL A 361 -37.98 -35.10 -19.27
N LEU A 362 -39.13 -35.76 -19.09
CA LEU A 362 -40.45 -35.13 -19.01
C LEU A 362 -41.16 -35.26 -17.63
N GLY A 363 -40.59 -35.96 -16.68
CA GLY A 363 -41.22 -36.31 -15.41
C GLY A 363 -40.57 -35.74 -14.17
N GLY A 364 -40.24 -34.47 -14.16
CA GLY A 364 -39.61 -33.80 -13.00
C GLY A 364 -40.15 -32.42 -12.70
N ARG A 365 -41.47 -32.19 -12.83
CA ARG A 365 -42.14 -31.07 -12.14
C ARG A 365 -42.74 -31.60 -10.85
N GLY A 366 -41.90 -31.87 -9.86
CA GLY A 366 -42.29 -31.87 -8.45
C GLY A 366 -42.54 -30.42 -8.07
N ALA A 367 -43.81 -30.07 -7.83
CA ALA A 367 -44.17 -28.81 -7.25
C ALA A 367 -43.41 -28.60 -5.94
N VAL A 368 -42.54 -27.61 -5.87
CA VAL A 368 -41.95 -27.13 -4.61
C VAL A 368 -43.06 -26.39 -3.91
N GLU A 369 -43.79 -27.07 -3.02
CA GLU A 369 -44.70 -26.42 -2.06
C GLU A 369 -43.86 -25.63 -1.06
N GLY A 370 -44.07 -24.31 -0.96
CA GLY A 370 -43.76 -23.53 0.19
C GLY A 370 -42.53 -22.58 0.10
N ILE A 371 -42.54 -21.70 -0.88
CA ILE A 371 -41.80 -20.42 -0.77
C ILE A 371 -42.70 -19.46 0.03
N PRO A 372 -42.16 -18.66 0.99
CA PRO A 372 -42.96 -17.67 1.70
C PRO A 372 -43.65 -16.76 0.68
N SER A 373 -44.91 -16.38 0.97
CA SER A 373 -45.70 -15.50 0.10
C SER A 373 -44.90 -14.26 -0.24
N ALA A 374 -45.06 -13.69 -1.42
CA ALA A 374 -44.36 -12.56 -2.04
C ALA A 374 -44.34 -11.22 -1.25
N SER A 375 -44.54 -11.24 0.07
CA SER A 375 -44.56 -10.06 0.94
C SER A 375 -43.32 -9.92 1.86
N GLU A 376 -42.46 -10.92 2.00
CA GLU A 376 -41.21 -10.78 2.74
C GLU A 376 -40.01 -10.63 1.78
N LYS A 377 -39.25 -9.53 1.94
CA LYS A 377 -38.01 -9.31 1.20
C LYS A 377 -37.07 -10.52 1.42
N GLN A 378 -36.63 -11.16 0.34
CA GLN A 378 -35.62 -12.21 0.40
C GLN A 378 -34.26 -11.58 0.67
N LEU A 379 -33.75 -11.79 1.88
CA LEU A 379 -32.43 -11.35 2.33
C LEU A 379 -31.49 -12.57 2.34
N ILE A 380 -30.58 -12.64 1.36
CA ILE A 380 -29.73 -13.81 1.13
C ILE A 380 -28.30 -13.51 1.59
N ALA A 381 -27.69 -14.42 2.34
CA ALA A 381 -26.26 -14.42 2.57
C ALA A 381 -25.61 -15.65 1.91
N VAL A 382 -24.51 -15.44 1.20
CA VAL A 382 -23.67 -16.52 0.66
C VAL A 382 -22.41 -16.60 1.53
N ILE A 383 -22.28 -17.67 2.31
CA ILE A 383 -21.11 -17.84 3.17
C ILE A 383 -20.03 -18.66 2.46
N PRO A 384 -18.72 -18.45 2.77
CA PRO A 384 -17.62 -19.24 2.23
C PRO A 384 -17.86 -20.74 2.41
N PHE A 385 -17.61 -21.51 1.35
CA PHE A 385 -17.82 -22.94 1.36
C PHE A 385 -16.69 -23.64 2.10
N ARG A 386 -17.02 -24.57 2.98
CA ARG A 386 -16.05 -25.30 3.79
C ARG A 386 -15.31 -26.32 2.92
N ILE A 387 -14.00 -26.41 3.13
CA ILE A 387 -13.16 -27.40 2.47
C ILE A 387 -13.21 -28.71 3.28
N ILE A 388 -13.42 -29.82 2.57
CA ILE A 388 -13.37 -31.18 3.14
C ILE A 388 -12.11 -31.86 2.59
N GLY A 389 -11.14 -32.17 3.47
CA GLY A 389 -9.87 -32.80 3.11
C GLY A 389 -8.65 -31.85 3.35
N SER A 390 -7.45 -32.42 3.34
CA SER A 390 -6.21 -31.71 3.64
C SER A 390 -5.56 -31.14 2.36
N SER A 391 -6.06 -30.05 1.83
CA SER A 391 -5.41 -29.35 0.72
C SER A 391 -5.51 -27.85 0.91
N GLU A 392 -4.45 -27.21 1.41
CA GLU A 392 -4.30 -25.75 1.44
C GLU A 392 -4.53 -25.10 0.06
N GLN A 393 -4.38 -25.92 -1.01
CA GLN A 393 -4.59 -25.45 -2.38
C GLN A 393 -6.06 -25.21 -2.77
N LEU A 394 -7.01 -25.61 -1.94
CA LEU A 394 -8.46 -25.49 -2.22
C LEU A 394 -9.15 -24.41 -1.37
N ASP A 395 -8.51 -23.87 -0.33
CA ASP A 395 -9.15 -22.96 0.63
C ASP A 395 -9.71 -21.69 -0.05
N TYR A 396 -8.99 -21.14 -1.03
CA TYR A 396 -9.45 -19.96 -1.77
C TYR A 396 -10.63 -20.28 -2.72
N ILE A 397 -10.82 -21.55 -3.14
CA ILE A 397 -11.93 -21.94 -4.05
C ILE A 397 -13.26 -21.77 -3.35
N GLY A 398 -13.38 -22.24 -2.11
CA GLY A 398 -14.63 -22.16 -1.35
C GLY A 398 -15.09 -20.71 -1.16
N THR A 399 -14.15 -19.83 -0.91
CA THR A 399 -14.34 -18.39 -0.84
C THR A 399 -14.68 -17.78 -2.21
N GLY A 400 -13.93 -18.14 -3.25
CA GLY A 400 -14.12 -17.62 -4.59
C GLY A 400 -15.47 -17.99 -5.21
N VAL A 401 -15.96 -19.21 -4.93
CA VAL A 401 -17.32 -19.61 -5.34
C VAL A 401 -18.37 -18.76 -4.66
N ALA A 402 -18.26 -18.55 -3.36
CA ALA A 402 -19.20 -17.74 -2.61
C ALA A 402 -19.22 -16.27 -3.10
N GLU A 403 -18.04 -15.68 -3.36
CA GLU A 403 -17.93 -14.32 -3.91
C GLU A 403 -18.54 -14.21 -5.30
N GLY A 404 -18.20 -15.12 -6.20
CA GLY A 404 -18.75 -15.15 -7.55
C GLY A 404 -20.27 -15.28 -7.57
N LEU A 405 -20.84 -16.11 -6.68
CA LEU A 405 -22.29 -16.22 -6.49
C LEU A 405 -22.89 -14.95 -5.93
N THR A 406 -22.26 -14.33 -4.92
CA THR A 406 -22.70 -13.07 -4.34
C THR A 406 -22.75 -11.98 -5.40
N ALA A 407 -21.68 -11.80 -6.20
CA ALA A 407 -21.61 -10.80 -7.26
C ALA A 407 -22.72 -10.99 -8.31
N LYS A 408 -23.01 -12.24 -8.72
CA LYS A 408 -24.09 -12.55 -9.66
C LYS A 408 -25.48 -12.31 -9.09
N LEU A 409 -25.71 -12.61 -7.81
CA LEU A 409 -26.97 -12.39 -7.11
C LEU A 409 -27.24 -10.90 -6.87
N PHE A 410 -26.19 -10.09 -6.62
CA PHE A 410 -26.31 -8.63 -6.50
C PHE A 410 -26.89 -7.95 -7.75
N GLY A 411 -26.70 -8.56 -8.92
CA GLY A 411 -27.24 -8.08 -10.19
C GLY A 411 -28.74 -8.29 -10.37
N LEU A 412 -29.44 -8.93 -9.41
CA LEU A 412 -30.87 -9.28 -9.49
C LEU A 412 -31.73 -8.33 -8.64
N SER A 413 -32.78 -7.76 -9.21
CA SER A 413 -33.68 -6.84 -8.52
C SER A 413 -34.62 -7.48 -7.51
N GLY A 414 -34.82 -8.80 -7.60
CA GLY A 414 -35.75 -9.55 -6.76
C GLY A 414 -35.23 -9.96 -5.38
N VAL A 415 -33.95 -9.70 -5.08
CA VAL A 415 -33.30 -10.11 -3.83
C VAL A 415 -32.43 -9.02 -3.25
N THR A 416 -32.25 -9.03 -1.95
CA THR A 416 -31.22 -8.26 -1.25
C THR A 416 -30.12 -9.23 -0.77
N VAL A 417 -28.91 -9.00 -1.16
CA VAL A 417 -27.78 -9.91 -0.87
C VAL A 417 -26.88 -9.27 0.17
N ALA A 418 -26.51 -10.01 1.21
CA ALA A 418 -25.51 -9.56 2.16
C ALA A 418 -24.16 -9.35 1.43
N PRO A 419 -23.50 -8.20 1.61
CA PRO A 419 -22.26 -7.95 0.93
C PRO A 419 -21.17 -8.92 1.41
N THR A 420 -20.20 -9.20 0.54
CA THR A 420 -19.07 -10.08 0.86
C THR A 420 -18.31 -9.60 2.10
N SER A 421 -18.24 -8.28 2.32
CA SER A 421 -17.62 -7.65 3.49
C SER A 421 -18.30 -8.04 4.81
N ALA A 422 -19.62 -8.28 4.82
CA ALA A 422 -20.36 -8.71 6.00
C ALA A 422 -20.03 -10.14 6.44
N VAL A 423 -19.51 -10.95 5.53
CA VAL A 423 -19.17 -12.37 5.78
C VAL A 423 -17.72 -12.54 6.21
N VAL A 424 -16.88 -11.51 5.98
CA VAL A 424 -15.47 -11.51 6.36
C VAL A 424 -15.33 -11.37 7.87
N GLY A 425 -14.61 -12.30 8.49
CA GLY A 425 -14.38 -12.30 9.96
C GLY A 425 -15.40 -13.09 10.76
N LEU A 426 -16.46 -13.63 10.15
CA LEU A 426 -17.41 -14.48 10.85
C LEU A 426 -16.80 -15.86 11.19
N ASP A 427 -17.08 -16.34 12.41
CA ASP A 427 -16.79 -17.73 12.76
C ASP A 427 -17.81 -18.67 12.09
N LEU A 428 -17.44 -19.21 10.93
CA LEU A 428 -18.27 -20.11 10.13
C LEU A 428 -18.54 -21.48 10.79
N LYS A 429 -17.97 -21.74 11.98
CA LYS A 429 -18.28 -22.95 12.78
C LYS A 429 -19.54 -22.78 13.60
N GLN A 430 -20.07 -21.57 13.73
CA GLN A 430 -21.29 -21.28 14.45
C GLN A 430 -22.54 -21.90 13.76
N PRO A 431 -23.63 -22.14 14.48
CA PRO A 431 -24.91 -22.59 13.90
C PRO A 431 -25.42 -21.57 12.86
N LEU A 432 -25.97 -22.07 11.74
CA LEU A 432 -26.50 -21.21 10.66
C LEU A 432 -27.58 -20.22 11.17
N ALA A 433 -28.37 -20.58 12.15
CA ALA A 433 -29.36 -19.69 12.76
C ALA A 433 -28.73 -18.47 13.47
N ARG A 434 -27.51 -18.60 13.98
CA ARG A 434 -26.75 -17.49 14.55
C ARG A 434 -26.14 -16.63 13.42
N LEU A 435 -25.53 -17.26 12.44
CA LEU A 435 -25.02 -16.55 11.27
C LEU A 435 -26.12 -15.77 10.53
N SER A 436 -27.31 -16.36 10.41
CA SER A 436 -28.50 -15.70 9.84
C SER A 436 -28.85 -14.40 10.57
N ARG A 437 -28.82 -14.43 11.92
CA ARG A 437 -29.08 -13.22 12.74
C ARG A 437 -27.95 -12.18 12.61
N GLU A 438 -26.70 -12.63 12.63
CA GLU A 438 -25.53 -11.74 12.49
C GLU A 438 -25.46 -11.08 11.11
N LEU A 439 -25.89 -11.79 10.06
CA LEU A 439 -25.92 -11.29 8.67
C LEU A 439 -27.24 -10.60 8.32
N GLY A 440 -28.24 -10.63 9.19
CA GLY A 440 -29.56 -10.12 8.92
C GLY A 440 -30.27 -10.79 7.73
N SER A 441 -29.87 -12.01 7.41
CA SER A 441 -30.39 -12.76 6.27
C SER A 441 -31.46 -13.76 6.72
N ASN A 442 -32.54 -13.91 5.95
CA ASN A 442 -33.52 -14.98 6.19
C ASN A 442 -33.17 -16.26 5.41
N LEU A 443 -32.28 -16.15 4.39
CA LEU A 443 -31.79 -17.28 3.60
C LEU A 443 -30.26 -17.32 3.64
N ILE A 444 -29.68 -18.49 3.82
CA ILE A 444 -28.25 -18.72 3.73
C ILE A 444 -27.93 -19.73 2.63
N VAL A 445 -27.05 -19.30 1.71
CA VAL A 445 -26.38 -20.22 0.79
C VAL A 445 -25.07 -20.66 1.43
N SER A 446 -24.97 -21.96 1.67
CA SER A 446 -23.79 -22.59 2.26
C SER A 446 -23.31 -23.76 1.40
N GLY A 447 -22.10 -24.27 1.65
CA GLY A 447 -21.65 -25.42 0.90
C GLY A 447 -20.35 -26.02 1.40
N THR A 448 -19.94 -27.08 0.71
CA THR A 448 -18.64 -27.75 0.92
C THR A 448 -17.95 -28.00 -0.41
N VAL A 449 -16.63 -27.84 -0.42
CA VAL A 449 -15.76 -28.20 -1.55
C VAL A 449 -14.91 -29.39 -1.14
N GLN A 450 -14.93 -30.44 -1.91
CA GLN A 450 -14.10 -31.62 -1.71
C GLN A 450 -13.26 -31.87 -2.96
N GLY A 451 -11.95 -31.99 -2.79
CA GLY A 451 -11.02 -32.31 -3.89
C GLY A 451 -10.56 -33.76 -3.81
N GLY A 452 -10.40 -34.40 -4.98
CA GLY A 452 -9.84 -35.75 -5.08
C GLY A 452 -9.63 -36.14 -6.54
N GLY A 453 -8.50 -36.78 -6.85
CA GLY A 453 -8.23 -37.34 -8.19
C GLY A 453 -8.24 -36.30 -9.33
N GLY A 454 -7.84 -35.04 -9.07
CA GLY A 454 -7.83 -33.97 -10.09
C GLY A 454 -9.22 -33.34 -10.35
N ARG A 455 -10.25 -33.72 -9.61
CA ARG A 455 -11.59 -33.16 -9.71
C ARG A 455 -12.03 -32.54 -8.38
N ILE A 456 -12.94 -31.55 -8.45
CA ILE A 456 -13.62 -31.02 -7.29
C ILE A 456 -15.11 -31.38 -7.32
N ALA A 457 -15.65 -31.61 -6.14
CA ALA A 457 -17.09 -31.75 -5.90
C ALA A 457 -17.52 -30.59 -4.99
N ILE A 458 -18.55 -29.84 -5.39
CA ILE A 458 -19.11 -28.73 -4.67
C ILE A 458 -20.54 -29.09 -4.31
N ASN A 459 -20.82 -29.24 -3.00
CA ASN A 459 -22.20 -29.37 -2.51
C ASN A 459 -22.66 -27.98 -2.12
N VAL A 460 -23.83 -27.58 -2.61
CA VAL A 460 -24.44 -26.29 -2.31
C VAL A 460 -25.79 -26.50 -1.68
N SER A 461 -26.06 -25.77 -0.59
CA SER A 461 -27.33 -25.82 0.15
C SER A 461 -27.90 -24.41 0.27
N LEU A 462 -29.21 -24.29 0.15
CA LEU A 462 -30.00 -23.10 0.47
C LEU A 462 -30.86 -23.44 1.68
N ASP A 463 -30.66 -22.72 2.76
CA ASP A 463 -31.31 -22.93 4.03
C ASP A 463 -32.05 -21.68 4.50
N GLU A 464 -33.19 -21.89 5.22
CA GLU A 464 -33.88 -20.88 6.02
C GLU A 464 -33.65 -21.18 7.51
N PRO A 465 -32.53 -20.69 8.08
CA PRO A 465 -32.03 -21.18 9.36
C PRO A 465 -32.95 -20.85 10.56
N LEU A 466 -33.63 -19.69 10.50
CA LEU A 466 -34.54 -19.25 11.58
C LEU A 466 -35.82 -20.08 11.64
N ALA A 467 -36.28 -20.58 10.50
CA ALA A 467 -37.40 -21.52 10.40
C ALA A 467 -36.95 -22.97 10.50
N SER A 468 -35.66 -23.25 10.67
CA SER A 468 -35.03 -24.57 10.64
C SER A 468 -35.45 -25.38 9.39
N ARG A 469 -35.60 -24.68 8.26
CA ARG A 469 -36.07 -25.28 7.00
C ARG A 469 -34.92 -25.38 6.00
N HIS A 470 -34.73 -26.56 5.44
CA HIS A 470 -33.89 -26.83 4.31
C HIS A 470 -34.71 -26.59 3.03
N VAL A 471 -34.22 -25.65 2.14
CA VAL A 471 -34.96 -25.26 0.94
C VAL A 471 -34.50 -26.08 -0.27
N TRP A 472 -33.19 -26.22 -0.46
CA TRP A 472 -32.62 -26.87 -1.62
C TRP A 472 -31.18 -27.32 -1.36
N THR A 473 -30.76 -28.41 -1.97
CA THR A 473 -29.37 -28.85 -2.04
C THR A 473 -29.07 -29.52 -3.38
N GLN A 474 -27.85 -29.29 -3.87
CA GLN A 474 -27.38 -29.95 -5.10
C GLN A 474 -25.87 -30.10 -5.08
N GLN A 475 -25.37 -31.16 -5.73
CA GLN A 475 -23.95 -31.41 -5.94
C GLN A 475 -23.55 -31.08 -7.37
N PHE A 476 -22.42 -30.40 -7.50
CA PHE A 476 -21.76 -30.07 -8.76
C PHE A 476 -20.35 -30.67 -8.77
N SER A 477 -19.87 -31.16 -9.90
CA SER A 477 -18.52 -31.72 -9.99
C SER A 477 -17.85 -31.38 -11.32
N GLY A 478 -16.55 -31.06 -11.26
CA GLY A 478 -15.78 -30.71 -12.45
C GLY A 478 -14.28 -30.66 -12.19
N ASP A 479 -13.52 -30.22 -13.19
CA ASP A 479 -12.11 -29.87 -13.01
C ASP A 479 -12.02 -28.53 -12.25
N PRO A 480 -11.06 -28.33 -11.31
CA PRO A 480 -10.80 -27.02 -10.71
C PRO A 480 -10.60 -25.90 -11.74
N LYS A 481 -10.09 -26.23 -12.92
CA LYS A 481 -9.93 -25.30 -14.03
C LYS A 481 -11.25 -24.82 -14.65
N ASP A 482 -12.36 -25.51 -14.37
CA ASP A 482 -13.69 -25.15 -14.89
C ASP A 482 -14.53 -24.39 -13.83
N ILE A 483 -13.88 -23.81 -12.82
CA ILE A 483 -14.55 -23.16 -11.70
C ILE A 483 -15.58 -22.10 -12.12
N LEU A 484 -15.30 -21.32 -13.15
CA LEU A 484 -16.23 -20.31 -13.68
C LEU A 484 -17.48 -20.97 -14.27
N THR A 485 -17.33 -22.10 -14.94
CA THR A 485 -18.45 -22.87 -15.49
C THR A 485 -19.29 -23.51 -14.39
N LEU A 486 -18.63 -24.00 -13.32
CA LEU A 486 -19.33 -24.52 -12.14
C LEU A 486 -20.11 -23.42 -11.42
N GLN A 487 -19.55 -22.22 -11.28
CA GLN A 487 -20.25 -21.06 -10.71
C GLN A 487 -21.49 -20.69 -11.54
N ASP A 488 -21.40 -20.70 -12.88
CA ASP A 488 -22.53 -20.44 -13.76
C ASP A 488 -23.66 -21.48 -13.58
N GLN A 489 -23.29 -22.76 -13.46
CA GLN A 489 -24.24 -23.85 -13.22
C GLN A 489 -24.92 -23.73 -11.85
N ILE A 490 -24.13 -23.46 -10.78
CA ILE A 490 -24.64 -23.27 -9.43
C ILE A 490 -25.60 -22.07 -9.41
N PHE A 491 -25.22 -20.94 -10.00
CA PHE A 491 -26.05 -19.74 -10.07
C PHE A 491 -27.40 -20.02 -10.78
N ALA A 492 -27.37 -20.66 -11.92
CA ALA A 492 -28.59 -20.98 -12.67
C ALA A 492 -29.59 -21.84 -11.86
N GLN A 493 -29.08 -22.84 -11.11
CA GLN A 493 -29.91 -23.71 -10.26
C GLN A 493 -30.40 -22.97 -9.00
N LEU A 494 -29.54 -22.14 -8.40
CA LEU A 494 -29.86 -21.33 -7.22
C LEU A 494 -30.98 -20.31 -7.52
N VAL A 495 -30.92 -19.63 -8.69
CA VAL A 495 -31.98 -18.71 -9.14
C VAL A 495 -33.31 -19.43 -9.32
N GLY A 496 -33.27 -20.67 -9.85
CA GLY A 496 -34.45 -21.55 -9.91
C GLY A 496 -35.01 -21.91 -8.55
N ALA A 497 -34.14 -22.28 -7.58
CA ALA A 497 -34.51 -22.60 -6.22
C ALA A 497 -35.10 -21.40 -5.46
N LEU A 498 -34.65 -20.20 -5.75
CA LEU A 498 -35.16 -18.94 -5.20
C LEU A 498 -36.46 -18.46 -5.86
N ALA A 499 -36.95 -19.17 -6.90
CA ALA A 499 -38.12 -18.79 -7.72
C ALA A 499 -38.04 -17.37 -8.30
N ILE A 500 -36.83 -16.89 -8.61
CA ILE A 500 -36.60 -15.58 -9.24
C ILE A 500 -36.70 -15.72 -10.74
N THR A 501 -37.36 -14.77 -11.38
CA THR A 501 -37.38 -14.66 -12.85
C THR A 501 -36.58 -13.43 -13.28
N PRO A 502 -35.29 -13.60 -13.61
CA PRO A 502 -34.45 -12.49 -14.02
C PRO A 502 -34.94 -11.87 -15.34
N THR A 503 -34.90 -10.55 -15.46
CA THR A 503 -35.12 -9.84 -16.73
C THR A 503 -34.06 -10.22 -17.76
N ASN A 504 -34.27 -9.92 -19.04
CA ASN A 504 -33.30 -10.18 -20.10
C ASN A 504 -31.96 -9.43 -19.84
N ALA A 505 -32.02 -8.21 -19.30
CA ALA A 505 -30.84 -7.42 -18.96
C ALA A 505 -30.07 -8.00 -17.77
N GLU A 506 -30.76 -8.48 -16.74
CA GLU A 506 -30.16 -9.16 -15.58
C GLU A 506 -29.55 -10.49 -15.97
N ARG A 507 -30.23 -11.23 -16.85
CA ARG A 507 -29.72 -12.49 -17.38
C ARG A 507 -28.44 -12.27 -18.20
N ALA A 508 -28.40 -11.26 -19.07
CA ALA A 508 -27.21 -10.90 -19.82
C ALA A 508 -26.02 -10.51 -18.90
N ARG A 509 -26.27 -9.75 -17.84
CA ARG A 509 -25.24 -9.37 -16.85
C ARG A 509 -24.73 -10.56 -16.04
N SER A 510 -25.61 -11.46 -15.63
CA SER A 510 -25.23 -12.63 -14.81
C SER A 510 -24.41 -13.67 -15.59
N VAL A 511 -24.48 -13.69 -16.92
CA VAL A 511 -23.68 -14.57 -17.79
C VAL A 511 -22.31 -13.94 -18.13
N SER A 512 -22.16 -12.62 -17.93
CA SER A 512 -20.88 -11.95 -18.13
C SER A 512 -19.85 -12.48 -17.13
N ARG A 513 -18.77 -13.03 -17.64
CA ARG A 513 -17.62 -13.50 -16.84
C ARG A 513 -16.63 -12.35 -16.68
N PRO A 514 -16.04 -12.18 -15.51
CA PRO A 514 -15.05 -11.13 -15.30
C PRO A 514 -13.75 -11.35 -16.12
N THR A 515 -13.45 -12.59 -16.47
CA THR A 515 -12.41 -13.02 -17.40
C THR A 515 -12.74 -14.39 -17.98
N ASN A 516 -12.23 -14.69 -19.16
CA ASN A 516 -12.25 -16.05 -19.74
C ASN A 516 -10.96 -16.82 -19.43
N ASN A 517 -9.96 -16.19 -18.82
CA ASN A 517 -8.71 -16.80 -18.44
C ASN A 517 -8.79 -17.35 -17.01
N VAL A 518 -8.91 -18.67 -16.91
CA VAL A 518 -9.07 -19.36 -15.62
C VAL A 518 -7.84 -19.19 -14.72
N ALA A 519 -6.63 -19.15 -15.30
CA ALA A 519 -5.41 -18.92 -14.52
C ALA A 519 -5.37 -17.50 -13.94
N ALA A 520 -5.81 -16.51 -14.71
CA ALA A 520 -5.95 -15.13 -14.21
C ALA A 520 -6.97 -15.04 -13.06
N TYR A 521 -8.11 -15.74 -13.21
CA TYR A 521 -9.13 -15.77 -12.17
C TYR A 521 -8.65 -16.47 -10.90
N ASP A 522 -7.93 -17.57 -11.00
CA ASP A 522 -7.31 -18.29 -9.88
C ASP A 522 -6.34 -17.39 -9.11
N LEU A 523 -5.46 -16.68 -9.80
CA LEU A 523 -4.52 -15.73 -9.20
C LEU A 523 -5.24 -14.56 -8.51
N TYR A 524 -6.29 -14.04 -9.13
CA TYR A 524 -7.13 -13.00 -8.53
C TYR A 524 -7.77 -13.47 -7.23
N LEU A 525 -8.34 -14.69 -7.19
CA LEU A 525 -8.94 -15.24 -5.97
C LEU A 525 -7.92 -15.42 -4.84
N LYS A 526 -6.70 -15.87 -5.18
CA LYS A 526 -5.58 -15.96 -4.21
C LYS A 526 -5.20 -14.57 -3.68
N GLY A 527 -5.16 -13.56 -4.54
CA GLY A 527 -4.92 -12.16 -4.13
C GLY A 527 -6.01 -11.65 -3.19
N ARG A 528 -7.28 -11.93 -3.50
CA ARG A 528 -8.42 -11.61 -2.62
C ARG A 528 -8.30 -12.29 -1.26
N ASN A 529 -7.92 -13.56 -1.24
CA ASN A 529 -7.73 -14.30 0.01
C ASN A 529 -6.60 -13.71 0.87
N ALA A 530 -5.49 -13.29 0.24
CA ALA A 530 -4.39 -12.64 0.95
C ALA A 530 -4.83 -11.31 1.61
N MET A 531 -5.74 -10.55 0.97
CA MET A 531 -6.30 -9.31 1.52
C MET A 531 -7.27 -9.52 2.69
N ARG A 532 -7.76 -10.74 2.92
CA ARG A 532 -8.72 -11.05 3.99
C ARG A 532 -8.10 -11.37 5.34
N GLY A 533 -6.85 -11.82 5.37
CA GLY A 533 -6.12 -12.14 6.60
C GLY A 533 -5.87 -10.90 7.47
N GLN A 534 -5.14 -11.09 8.58
CA GLN A 534 -4.58 -9.92 9.27
C GLN A 534 -3.89 -9.07 8.21
N GLN A 535 -4.31 -7.82 8.10
CA GLN A 535 -3.77 -6.86 7.12
C GLN A 535 -2.34 -6.46 7.55
N ASP A 536 -1.44 -7.46 7.58
CA ASP A 536 -0.03 -7.18 7.73
C ASP A 536 0.53 -6.85 6.34
N ARG A 537 1.57 -6.05 6.30
CA ARG A 537 2.24 -5.61 5.09
C ARG A 537 2.59 -6.75 4.13
N ARG A 538 2.99 -7.91 4.66
CA ARG A 538 3.38 -9.08 3.85
C ARG A 538 2.19 -9.66 3.07
N ASN A 539 1.02 -9.68 3.67
CA ASN A 539 -0.21 -10.16 3.03
C ASN A 539 -0.66 -9.20 1.92
N VAL A 540 -0.55 -7.89 2.14
CA VAL A 540 -0.86 -6.88 1.12
C VAL A 540 0.13 -6.95 -0.05
N GLU A 541 1.43 -7.09 0.22
CA GLU A 541 2.46 -7.28 -0.81
C GLU A 541 2.25 -8.58 -1.61
N ALA A 542 1.82 -9.66 -0.95
CA ALA A 542 1.47 -10.92 -1.61
C ALA A 542 0.24 -10.74 -2.52
N ALA A 543 -0.79 -10.04 -2.06
CA ALA A 543 -1.98 -9.74 -2.86
C ALA A 543 -1.63 -8.92 -4.11
N ILE A 544 -0.79 -7.90 -3.97
CA ILE A 544 -0.32 -7.07 -5.10
C ILE A 544 0.34 -7.95 -6.16
N ARG A 545 1.28 -8.82 -5.77
CA ARG A 545 1.94 -9.73 -6.72
C ARG A 545 0.94 -10.63 -7.44
N LEU A 546 0.00 -11.21 -6.71
CA LEU A 546 -1.00 -12.11 -7.29
C LEU A 546 -1.95 -11.41 -8.26
N TYR A 547 -2.32 -10.14 -7.98
CA TYR A 547 -3.10 -9.34 -8.93
C TYR A 547 -2.29 -8.96 -10.16
N GLU A 548 -1.00 -8.66 -10.01
CA GLU A 548 -0.10 -8.39 -11.14
C GLU A 548 0.07 -9.63 -12.04
N GLU A 549 0.29 -10.79 -11.45
CA GLU A 549 0.33 -12.07 -12.17
C GLU A 549 -1.00 -12.39 -12.88
N ALA A 550 -2.14 -12.05 -12.23
CA ALA A 550 -3.46 -12.20 -12.86
C ALA A 550 -3.61 -11.28 -14.08
N LEU A 551 -3.09 -10.06 -14.01
CA LEU A 551 -3.09 -9.09 -15.11
C LEU A 551 -2.07 -9.43 -16.21
N GLU A 552 -0.98 -10.12 -15.88
CA GLU A 552 -0.08 -10.70 -16.88
C GLU A 552 -0.76 -11.82 -17.67
N ALA A 553 -1.54 -12.66 -16.98
CA ALA A 553 -2.29 -13.75 -17.60
C ALA A 553 -3.47 -13.23 -18.44
N ASP A 554 -4.15 -12.16 -17.99
CA ASP A 554 -5.21 -11.47 -18.72
C ASP A 554 -5.13 -9.95 -18.51
N PRO A 555 -4.50 -9.20 -19.44
CA PRO A 555 -4.39 -7.75 -19.36
C PRO A 555 -5.73 -6.98 -19.44
N ARG A 556 -6.83 -7.66 -19.76
CA ARG A 556 -8.17 -7.08 -19.85
C ARG A 556 -9.05 -7.41 -18.65
N PHE A 557 -8.47 -7.92 -17.59
CA PHE A 557 -9.18 -8.34 -16.38
C PHE A 557 -9.47 -7.14 -15.47
N ALA A 558 -10.55 -6.40 -15.74
CA ALA A 558 -10.90 -5.14 -15.06
C ALA A 558 -10.98 -5.26 -13.52
N ILE A 559 -11.53 -6.37 -13.00
CA ILE A 559 -11.72 -6.56 -11.55
C ILE A 559 -10.37 -6.85 -10.83
N ALA A 560 -9.37 -7.38 -11.53
CA ALA A 560 -8.03 -7.54 -10.98
C ALA A 560 -7.33 -6.17 -10.83
N PHE A 561 -7.57 -5.25 -11.76
CA PHE A 561 -7.14 -3.86 -11.60
C PHE A 561 -7.80 -3.18 -10.40
N ALA A 562 -9.08 -3.43 -10.13
CA ALA A 562 -9.76 -2.92 -8.94
C ALA A 562 -9.12 -3.48 -7.65
N GLY A 563 -8.84 -4.79 -7.60
CA GLY A 563 -8.15 -5.41 -6.48
C GLY A 563 -6.74 -4.85 -6.25
N LEU A 564 -5.99 -4.63 -7.33
CA LEU A 564 -4.66 -4.02 -7.28
C LEU A 564 -4.72 -2.56 -6.79
N ALA A 565 -5.74 -1.80 -7.20
CA ALA A 565 -5.94 -0.44 -6.74
C ALA A 565 -6.21 -0.38 -5.23
N ASP A 566 -7.11 -1.22 -4.70
CA ASP A 566 -7.41 -1.28 -3.26
C ASP A 566 -6.20 -1.75 -2.44
N ALA A 567 -5.45 -2.74 -2.92
CA ALA A 567 -4.22 -3.18 -2.25
C ALA A 567 -3.13 -2.07 -2.24
N ALA A 568 -3.00 -1.32 -3.34
CA ALA A 568 -2.08 -0.19 -3.40
C ALA A 568 -2.50 0.97 -2.48
N VAL A 569 -3.82 1.25 -2.32
CA VAL A 569 -4.33 2.19 -1.32
C VAL A 569 -3.92 1.77 0.08
N GLN A 570 -4.05 0.48 0.40
CA GLN A 570 -3.66 -0.04 1.72
C GLN A 570 -2.15 0.15 1.97
N MET A 571 -1.30 -0.17 1.00
CA MET A 571 0.14 0.10 1.09
C MET A 571 0.42 1.59 1.27
N TYR A 572 -0.27 2.47 0.56
CA TYR A 572 -0.13 3.91 0.71
C TYR A 572 -0.51 4.38 2.13
N ARG A 573 -1.57 3.83 2.70
CA ARG A 573 -1.99 4.16 4.08
C ARG A 573 -0.92 3.80 5.11
N GLU A 574 -0.24 2.67 4.92
CA GLU A 574 0.81 2.21 5.83
C GLU A 574 2.14 2.94 5.64
N THR A 575 2.58 3.09 4.38
CA THR A 575 3.93 3.57 4.07
C THR A 575 4.00 5.07 3.83
N LYS A 576 2.87 5.71 3.44
CA LYS A 576 2.77 7.08 2.92
C LYS A 576 3.63 7.34 1.68
N GLU A 577 4.07 6.30 1.01
CA GLU A 577 4.91 6.39 -0.18
C GLU A 577 4.06 6.70 -1.41
N ARG A 578 4.39 7.79 -2.10
CA ARG A 578 3.65 8.28 -3.27
C ARG A 578 3.49 7.24 -4.38
N ILE A 579 4.44 6.33 -4.52
CA ILE A 579 4.39 5.27 -5.54
C ILE A 579 3.11 4.43 -5.43
N TRP A 580 2.66 4.16 -4.20
CA TRP A 580 1.46 3.38 -3.98
C TRP A 580 0.19 4.18 -4.29
N ALA A 581 0.21 5.49 -4.03
CA ALA A 581 -0.88 6.40 -4.45
C ALA A 581 -1.01 6.45 -5.98
N ASP A 582 0.11 6.62 -6.66
CA ASP A 582 0.16 6.67 -8.13
C ASP A 582 -0.28 5.31 -8.73
N LYS A 583 0.16 4.18 -8.14
CA LYS A 583 -0.25 2.83 -8.55
C LYS A 583 -1.75 2.60 -8.35
N ALA A 584 -2.30 3.07 -7.22
CA ALA A 584 -3.73 2.95 -6.93
C ALA A 584 -4.57 3.68 -7.98
N VAL A 585 -4.22 4.95 -8.26
CA VAL A 585 -4.93 5.76 -9.25
C VAL A 585 -4.81 5.16 -10.66
N TYR A 586 -3.60 4.76 -11.05
CA TYR A 586 -3.37 4.13 -12.35
C TYR A 586 -4.21 2.86 -12.53
N SER A 587 -4.15 1.94 -11.55
CA SER A 587 -4.89 0.68 -11.61
C SER A 587 -6.42 0.92 -11.66
N ALA A 588 -6.92 1.86 -10.86
CA ALA A 588 -8.33 2.25 -10.89
C ALA A 588 -8.76 2.78 -12.27
N GLN A 589 -7.93 3.61 -12.90
CA GLN A 589 -8.18 4.14 -14.24
C GLN A 589 -8.17 3.06 -15.31
N GLN A 590 -7.25 2.09 -15.23
CA GLN A 590 -7.21 0.96 -16.16
C GLN A 590 -8.46 0.07 -16.02
N GLY A 591 -8.83 -0.28 -14.79
CA GLY A 591 -10.07 -1.04 -14.55
C GLY A 591 -11.29 -0.34 -15.12
N LYS A 592 -11.41 0.97 -14.88
CA LYS A 592 -12.51 1.80 -15.39
C LYS A 592 -12.52 1.91 -16.93
N ALA A 593 -11.36 2.00 -17.57
CA ALA A 593 -11.26 2.03 -19.02
C ALA A 593 -11.68 0.71 -19.67
N LEU A 594 -11.49 -0.42 -18.98
CA LEU A 594 -11.83 -1.75 -19.47
C LEU A 594 -13.33 -2.07 -19.28
N ASP A 595 -13.86 -1.82 -18.08
CA ASP A 595 -15.29 -2.04 -17.80
C ASP A 595 -15.82 -1.06 -16.74
N PRO A 596 -16.39 0.07 -17.16
CA PRO A 596 -16.97 1.05 -16.25
C PRO A 596 -18.31 0.61 -15.63
N SER A 597 -18.87 -0.53 -16.01
CA SER A 597 -20.15 -1.04 -15.48
C SER A 597 -19.98 -1.94 -14.26
N LEU A 598 -18.75 -2.25 -13.87
CA LEU A 598 -18.44 -3.03 -12.67
C LEU A 598 -18.42 -2.15 -11.42
N VAL A 599 -19.20 -2.55 -10.41
CA VAL A 599 -19.31 -1.82 -9.13
C VAL A 599 -17.96 -1.78 -8.41
N GLU A 600 -17.23 -2.88 -8.41
CA GLU A 600 -15.90 -3.03 -7.78
C GLU A 600 -14.88 -2.03 -8.37
N VAL A 601 -14.96 -1.80 -9.66
CA VAL A 601 -14.10 -0.84 -10.35
C VAL A 601 -14.41 0.59 -9.92
N GLN A 602 -15.69 0.95 -9.81
CA GLN A 602 -16.10 2.28 -9.35
C GLN A 602 -15.75 2.50 -7.87
N LEU A 603 -15.93 1.48 -7.03
CA LEU A 603 -15.52 1.51 -5.62
C LEU A 603 -14.01 1.71 -5.46
N ALA A 604 -13.21 0.96 -6.22
CA ALA A 604 -11.75 1.07 -6.19
C ALA A 604 -11.29 2.44 -6.70
N ALA A 605 -11.91 2.99 -7.75
CA ALA A 605 -11.62 4.33 -8.24
C ALA A 605 -11.95 5.39 -7.20
N GLY A 606 -13.14 5.31 -6.58
CA GLY A 606 -13.53 6.20 -5.49
C GLY A 606 -12.54 6.16 -4.32
N ASN A 607 -12.09 4.97 -3.91
CA ASN A 607 -11.11 4.79 -2.83
C ASN A 607 -9.74 5.37 -3.19
N ALA A 608 -9.24 5.10 -4.41
CA ALA A 608 -7.97 5.63 -4.89
C ALA A 608 -7.98 7.16 -4.97
N TYR A 609 -9.03 7.75 -5.50
CA TYR A 609 -9.17 9.21 -5.59
C TYR A 609 -9.31 9.85 -4.20
N LEU A 610 -10.08 9.26 -3.30
CA LEU A 610 -10.20 9.76 -1.93
C LEU A 610 -8.84 9.75 -1.21
N SER A 611 -8.11 8.64 -1.31
CA SER A 611 -6.80 8.48 -0.65
C SER A 611 -5.72 9.41 -1.21
N THR A 612 -5.91 9.95 -2.42
CA THR A 612 -5.00 10.91 -3.07
C THR A 612 -5.49 12.36 -3.05
N GLY A 613 -6.54 12.67 -2.25
CA GLY A 613 -7.08 14.02 -2.08
C GLY A 613 -7.98 14.50 -3.22
N ARG A 614 -8.27 13.66 -4.23
CA ARG A 614 -9.17 13.97 -5.36
C ARG A 614 -10.64 13.72 -4.97
N THR A 615 -11.10 14.39 -3.91
CA THR A 615 -12.35 14.06 -3.22
C THR A 615 -13.60 14.26 -4.08
N HIS A 616 -13.63 15.28 -4.94
CA HIS A 616 -14.79 15.48 -5.84
C HIS A 616 -14.94 14.36 -6.87
N GLU A 617 -13.83 13.89 -7.41
CA GLU A 617 -13.79 12.76 -8.34
C GLU A 617 -14.16 11.45 -7.63
N ALA A 618 -13.71 11.28 -6.39
CA ALA A 618 -14.12 10.15 -5.56
C ALA A 618 -15.64 10.10 -5.36
N ILE A 619 -16.28 11.24 -5.06
CA ILE A 619 -17.74 11.33 -4.91
C ILE A 619 -18.44 10.92 -6.21
N ALA A 620 -17.97 11.39 -7.36
CA ALA A 620 -18.59 11.05 -8.65
C ALA A 620 -18.54 9.54 -8.93
N GLU A 621 -17.39 8.88 -8.69
CA GLU A 621 -17.28 7.45 -8.90
C GLU A 621 -18.09 6.62 -7.87
N LEU A 622 -18.16 7.07 -6.62
CA LEU A 622 -18.96 6.40 -5.58
C LEU A 622 -20.48 6.58 -5.84
N GLN A 623 -20.91 7.72 -6.35
CA GLN A 623 -22.27 7.91 -6.81
C GLN A 623 -22.58 6.99 -8.00
N ARG A 624 -21.63 6.85 -8.93
CA ARG A 624 -21.77 5.91 -10.04
C ARG A 624 -21.85 4.46 -9.54
N ALA A 625 -21.08 4.08 -8.53
CA ALA A 625 -21.21 2.77 -7.88
C ALA A 625 -22.62 2.55 -7.31
N LEU A 626 -23.24 3.58 -6.71
CA LEU A 626 -24.61 3.51 -6.18
C LEU A 626 -25.68 3.48 -7.27
N GLU A 627 -25.44 4.09 -8.43
CA GLU A 627 -26.34 3.92 -9.60
C GLU A 627 -26.34 2.47 -10.11
N LEU A 628 -25.18 1.81 -10.08
CA LEU A 628 -25.01 0.41 -10.48
C LEU A 628 -25.52 -0.57 -9.41
N ALA A 629 -25.30 -0.26 -8.13
CA ALA A 629 -25.69 -1.07 -6.98
C ALA A 629 -26.26 -0.19 -5.85
N PRO A 630 -27.55 0.18 -5.89
CA PRO A 630 -28.17 1.06 -4.88
C PRO A 630 -28.14 0.51 -3.45
N ASN A 631 -28.02 -0.82 -3.30
CA ASN A 631 -27.97 -1.51 -2.02
C ASN A 631 -26.53 -1.85 -1.56
N SER A 632 -25.51 -1.09 -2.02
CA SER A 632 -24.15 -1.26 -1.57
C SER A 632 -23.88 -0.41 -0.31
N ASP A 633 -23.86 -1.05 0.86
CA ASP A 633 -23.49 -0.39 2.12
C ASP A 633 -22.04 0.11 2.10
N GLU A 634 -21.15 -0.58 1.41
CA GLU A 634 -19.76 -0.17 1.23
C GLU A 634 -19.65 1.14 0.43
N ALA A 635 -20.43 1.28 -0.66
CA ALA A 635 -20.45 2.51 -1.44
C ALA A 635 -20.93 3.70 -0.59
N HIS A 636 -21.98 3.49 0.21
CA HIS A 636 -22.47 4.50 1.14
C HIS A 636 -21.43 4.88 2.20
N ARG A 637 -20.72 3.92 2.80
CA ARG A 637 -19.64 4.21 3.77
C ARG A 637 -18.49 5.01 3.14
N ARG A 638 -18.02 4.61 1.95
CA ARG A 638 -16.95 5.32 1.24
C ARG A 638 -17.40 6.74 0.83
N LEU A 639 -18.65 6.90 0.41
CA LEU A 639 -19.24 8.21 0.09
C LEU A 639 -19.32 9.11 1.33
N ALA A 640 -19.70 8.56 2.48
CA ALA A 640 -19.69 9.29 3.75
C ALA A 640 -18.27 9.77 4.11
N ALA A 641 -17.24 8.94 3.92
CA ALA A 641 -15.86 9.34 4.15
C ALA A 641 -15.44 10.49 3.21
N ALA A 642 -15.87 10.46 1.95
CA ALA A 642 -15.61 11.54 1.00
C ALA A 642 -16.32 12.85 1.39
N TYR A 643 -17.58 12.81 1.80
CA TYR A 643 -18.31 13.99 2.31
C TYR A 643 -17.66 14.56 3.57
N ARG A 644 -17.21 13.70 4.48
CA ARG A 644 -16.47 14.13 5.68
C ARG A 644 -15.19 14.91 5.31
N THR A 645 -14.43 14.45 4.33
CA THR A 645 -13.21 15.14 3.87
C THR A 645 -13.49 16.55 3.33
N LEU A 646 -14.70 16.79 2.80
CA LEU A 646 -15.16 18.12 2.37
C LEU A 646 -15.83 18.94 3.48
N GLY A 647 -15.88 18.45 4.71
CA GLY A 647 -16.60 19.10 5.81
C GLY A 647 -18.14 19.04 5.69
N ARG A 648 -18.69 18.24 4.76
CA ARG A 648 -20.13 18.05 4.56
C ARG A 648 -20.67 17.01 5.55
N ILE A 649 -20.70 17.39 6.83
CA ILE A 649 -20.97 16.48 7.95
C ILE A 649 -22.37 15.86 7.87
N GLU A 650 -23.39 16.65 7.55
CA GLU A 650 -24.79 16.17 7.45
C GLU A 650 -24.92 15.10 6.35
N ASP A 651 -24.31 15.32 5.19
CA ASP A 651 -24.31 14.35 4.08
C ASP A 651 -23.54 13.07 4.45
N ALA A 652 -22.45 13.20 5.21
CA ALA A 652 -21.69 12.05 5.69
C ALA A 652 -22.52 11.20 6.66
N VAL A 653 -23.19 11.82 7.65
CA VAL A 653 -24.10 11.14 8.58
C VAL A 653 -25.24 10.46 7.82
N ALA A 654 -25.91 11.18 6.90
CA ALA A 654 -26.99 10.63 6.08
C ALA A 654 -26.52 9.41 5.27
N SER A 655 -25.31 9.45 4.70
CA SER A 655 -24.74 8.34 3.94
C SER A 655 -24.42 7.14 4.84
N HIS A 656 -23.90 7.34 6.06
CA HIS A 656 -23.74 6.25 7.03
C HIS A 656 -25.06 5.66 7.47
N GLN A 657 -26.11 6.48 7.68
CA GLN A 657 -27.45 5.99 7.99
C GLN A 657 -28.01 5.15 6.85
N LYS A 658 -27.79 5.54 5.60
CA LYS A 658 -28.16 4.72 4.43
C LYS A 658 -27.41 3.39 4.40
N ALA A 659 -26.13 3.36 4.75
CA ALA A 659 -25.40 2.10 4.89
C ALA A 659 -26.02 1.16 5.93
N ILE A 660 -26.49 1.72 7.07
CA ILE A 660 -27.20 0.96 8.12
C ILE A 660 -28.58 0.51 7.63
N GLU A 661 -29.35 1.34 6.93
CA GLU A 661 -30.63 0.95 6.36
C GLU A 661 -30.50 -0.22 5.37
N VAL A 662 -29.40 -0.23 4.58
CA VAL A 662 -29.10 -1.30 3.63
C VAL A 662 -28.69 -2.58 4.36
N ASN A 663 -27.81 -2.47 5.36
CA ASN A 663 -27.30 -3.60 6.10
C ASN A 663 -27.20 -3.29 7.61
N PRO A 664 -28.32 -3.44 8.35
CA PRO A 664 -28.44 -3.03 9.76
C PRO A 664 -27.69 -3.94 10.75
N TYR A 665 -27.26 -5.11 10.31
CA TYR A 665 -26.63 -6.12 11.17
C TYR A 665 -25.10 -6.19 10.97
N TYR A 666 -24.56 -5.40 10.06
CA TYR A 666 -23.12 -5.32 9.85
C TYR A 666 -22.50 -4.29 10.79
N TRP A 667 -21.80 -4.78 11.80
CA TRP A 667 -21.23 -3.96 12.88
C TRP A 667 -20.38 -2.77 12.37
N LEU A 668 -19.68 -2.92 11.24
CA LEU A 668 -18.83 -1.86 10.69
C LEU A 668 -19.61 -0.62 10.25
N ASN A 669 -20.88 -0.76 9.84
CA ASN A 669 -21.75 0.38 9.51
C ASN A 669 -22.02 1.24 10.75
N HIS A 670 -22.32 0.61 11.88
CA HIS A 670 -22.53 1.26 13.17
C HIS A 670 -21.24 1.85 13.72
N ASN A 671 -20.10 1.15 13.57
CA ASN A 671 -18.80 1.64 13.99
C ASN A 671 -18.40 2.91 13.21
N ALA A 672 -18.60 2.92 11.90
CA ALA A 672 -18.30 4.08 11.06
C ALA A 672 -19.16 5.31 11.43
N LEU A 673 -20.46 5.10 11.70
CA LEU A 673 -21.35 6.16 12.17
C LEU A 673 -20.95 6.64 13.58
N GLY A 674 -20.62 5.72 14.48
CA GLY A 674 -20.13 6.04 15.83
C GLY A 674 -18.85 6.88 15.80
N ALA A 675 -17.89 6.49 14.98
CA ALA A 675 -16.65 7.26 14.79
C ALA A 675 -16.93 8.66 14.21
N MET A 676 -17.90 8.77 13.28
CA MET A 676 -18.34 10.06 12.75
C MET A 676 -18.93 10.95 13.84
N TYR A 677 -19.87 10.45 14.65
CA TYR A 677 -20.45 11.17 15.78
C TYR A 677 -19.40 11.56 16.80
N PHE A 678 -18.46 10.65 17.11
CA PHE A 678 -17.37 10.93 18.02
C PHE A 678 -16.50 12.12 17.55
N GLN A 679 -16.16 12.13 16.26
CA GLN A 679 -15.33 13.16 15.65
C GLN A 679 -15.99 14.56 15.67
N VAL A 680 -17.32 14.63 15.58
CA VAL A 680 -18.05 15.89 15.61
C VAL A 680 -18.51 16.29 17.01
N GLY A 681 -18.09 15.53 18.05
CA GLY A 681 -18.40 15.85 19.46
C GLY A 681 -19.76 15.33 19.96
N GLU A 682 -20.50 14.58 19.16
CA GLU A 682 -21.80 13.98 19.50
C GLU A 682 -21.61 12.67 20.26
N TYR A 683 -20.93 12.73 21.41
CA TYR A 683 -20.40 11.55 22.11
C TYR A 683 -21.48 10.58 22.61
N GLU A 684 -22.68 11.05 22.98
CA GLU A 684 -23.78 10.16 23.39
C GLU A 684 -24.32 9.38 22.21
N LYS A 685 -24.42 9.99 21.01
CA LYS A 685 -24.80 9.28 19.78
C LYS A 685 -23.70 8.31 19.36
N ALA A 686 -22.43 8.67 19.57
CA ALA A 686 -21.29 7.77 19.32
C ALA A 686 -21.36 6.56 20.25
N ALA A 687 -21.60 6.76 21.54
CA ALA A 687 -21.75 5.67 22.53
C ALA A 687 -22.89 4.73 22.16
N ALA A 688 -24.05 5.24 21.73
CA ALA A 688 -25.19 4.43 21.29
C ALA A 688 -24.83 3.60 20.04
N ALA A 689 -24.09 4.17 19.08
CA ALA A 689 -23.64 3.45 17.90
C ALA A 689 -22.62 2.36 18.24
N PHE A 690 -21.61 2.66 19.09
CA PHE A 690 -20.63 1.67 19.57
C PHE A 690 -21.23 0.60 20.48
N GLN A 691 -22.27 0.94 21.26
CA GLN A 691 -23.04 -0.07 21.98
C GLN A 691 -23.67 -1.08 21.01
N ARG A 692 -24.17 -0.60 19.86
CA ARG A 692 -24.72 -1.50 18.85
C ARG A 692 -23.64 -2.37 18.20
N VAL A 693 -22.40 -1.88 18.07
CA VAL A 693 -21.25 -2.68 17.59
C VAL A 693 -21.02 -3.88 18.49
N ILE A 694 -20.96 -3.70 19.81
CA ILE A 694 -20.69 -4.82 20.75
C ILE A 694 -21.88 -5.75 20.91
N GLU A 695 -23.10 -5.30 20.64
CA GLU A 695 -24.29 -6.18 20.58
C GLU A 695 -24.23 -7.10 19.35
N LEU A 696 -23.81 -6.56 18.20
CA LEU A 696 -23.68 -7.31 16.95
C LEU A 696 -22.47 -8.23 16.97
N GLU A 697 -21.34 -7.76 17.52
CA GLU A 697 -20.07 -8.46 17.59
C GLU A 697 -19.50 -8.42 19.02
N PRO A 698 -19.90 -9.31 19.94
CA PRO A 698 -19.45 -9.31 21.34
C PRO A 698 -17.95 -9.56 21.52
N GLY A 699 -17.24 -10.05 20.50
CA GLY A 699 -15.78 -10.21 20.46
C GLY A 699 -15.02 -8.99 19.94
N ASN A 700 -15.69 -7.89 19.62
CA ASN A 700 -15.06 -6.72 18.99
C ASN A 700 -14.33 -5.86 20.01
N VAL A 701 -12.99 -6.03 20.09
CA VAL A 701 -12.11 -5.27 21.00
C VAL A 701 -12.22 -3.78 20.74
N ASN A 702 -12.22 -3.36 19.46
CA ASN A 702 -12.31 -1.95 19.10
C ASN A 702 -13.66 -1.35 19.50
N GLY A 703 -14.76 -2.09 19.34
CA GLY A 703 -16.08 -1.66 19.78
C GLY A 703 -16.13 -1.34 21.27
N PHE A 704 -15.52 -2.16 22.12
CA PHE A 704 -15.42 -1.89 23.57
C PHE A 704 -14.51 -0.69 23.86
N ASN A 705 -13.38 -0.54 23.15
CA ASN A 705 -12.48 0.59 23.32
C ASN A 705 -13.15 1.91 22.90
N ASP A 706 -13.81 1.93 21.75
CA ASP A 706 -14.50 3.10 21.22
C ASP A 706 -15.68 3.52 22.11
N LEU A 707 -16.43 2.54 22.64
CA LEU A 707 -17.49 2.77 23.61
C LEU A 707 -16.93 3.35 24.91
N GLY A 708 -15.84 2.79 25.45
CA GLY A 708 -15.14 3.30 26.63
C GLY A 708 -14.65 4.73 26.44
N ALA A 709 -14.10 5.04 25.27
CA ALA A 709 -13.67 6.37 24.90
C ALA A 709 -14.85 7.37 24.84
N ALA A 710 -15.99 6.96 24.25
CA ALA A 710 -17.19 7.79 24.22
C ALA A 710 -17.73 8.05 25.64
N TYR A 711 -17.72 7.04 26.53
CA TYR A 711 -18.11 7.21 27.92
C TYR A 711 -17.13 8.13 28.70
N LEU A 712 -15.83 8.09 28.40
CA LEU A 712 -14.89 9.07 28.99
C LEU A 712 -15.29 10.49 28.64
N GLN A 713 -15.59 10.77 27.36
CA GLN A 713 -15.94 12.12 26.92
C GLN A 713 -17.27 12.62 27.51
N THR A 714 -18.17 11.74 27.89
CA THR A 714 -19.46 12.08 28.53
C THR A 714 -19.38 12.10 30.08
N GLY A 715 -18.17 11.84 30.65
CA GLY A 715 -17.97 11.80 32.12
C GLY A 715 -18.53 10.55 32.80
N ARG A 716 -18.86 9.50 32.02
CA ARG A 716 -19.34 8.20 32.50
C ARG A 716 -18.16 7.28 32.80
N TYR A 717 -17.27 7.73 33.70
CA TYR A 717 -15.95 7.12 33.93
C TYR A 717 -16.00 5.67 34.44
N ALA A 718 -17.02 5.30 35.23
CA ALA A 718 -17.18 3.93 35.72
C ALA A 718 -17.55 2.96 34.58
N GLU A 719 -18.42 3.41 33.69
CA GLU A 719 -18.84 2.62 32.52
C GLU A 719 -17.70 2.55 31.49
N ALA A 720 -16.91 3.61 31.34
CA ALA A 720 -15.69 3.62 30.54
C ALA A 720 -14.69 2.56 31.05
N ALA A 721 -14.43 2.53 32.37
CA ALA A 721 -13.55 1.52 32.96
C ALA A 721 -14.04 0.11 32.70
N SER A 722 -15.35 -0.16 32.88
CA SER A 722 -15.94 -1.48 32.60
C SER A 722 -15.81 -1.88 31.11
N ALA A 723 -15.95 -0.93 30.18
CA ALA A 723 -15.77 -1.20 28.77
C ALA A 723 -14.30 -1.54 28.43
N PHE A 724 -13.34 -0.79 28.99
CA PHE A 724 -11.90 -1.08 28.80
C PHE A 724 -11.48 -2.40 29.45
N GLU A 725 -12.02 -2.76 30.63
CA GLU A 725 -11.77 -4.06 31.25
C GLU A 725 -12.23 -5.22 30.35
N LYS A 726 -13.41 -5.09 29.71
CA LYS A 726 -13.90 -6.08 28.72
C LYS A 726 -13.01 -6.13 27.50
N ALA A 727 -12.53 -5.00 26.97
CA ALA A 727 -11.58 -4.96 25.88
C ALA A 727 -10.27 -5.67 26.23
N LEU A 728 -9.73 -5.42 27.43
CA LEU A 728 -8.51 -6.05 27.93
C LEU A 728 -8.66 -7.56 28.18
N ALA A 729 -9.85 -8.03 28.54
CA ALA A 729 -10.14 -9.45 28.68
C ALA A 729 -10.10 -10.17 27.31
N LEU A 730 -10.39 -9.47 26.22
CA LEU A 730 -10.30 -9.98 24.87
C LEU A 730 -8.87 -9.87 24.30
N LEU A 731 -8.27 -8.69 24.40
CA LEU A 731 -6.93 -8.42 23.87
C LEU A 731 -6.24 -7.31 24.70
N PRO A 732 -5.18 -7.65 25.48
CA PRO A 732 -4.39 -6.69 26.21
C PRO A 732 -3.56 -5.79 25.27
N THR A 733 -3.80 -4.47 25.28
CA THR A 733 -3.02 -3.47 24.53
C THR A 733 -2.57 -2.33 25.43
N ALA A 734 -1.45 -1.66 25.07
CA ALA A 734 -0.93 -0.52 25.84
C ALA A 734 -1.93 0.64 25.85
N ASP A 735 -2.59 0.91 24.74
CA ASP A 735 -3.60 1.95 24.60
C ASP A 735 -4.78 1.72 25.55
N THR A 736 -5.33 0.50 25.56
CA THR A 736 -6.47 0.15 26.42
C THR A 736 -6.11 0.21 27.90
N TYR A 737 -4.91 -0.27 28.27
CA TYR A 737 -4.43 -0.12 29.66
C TYR A 737 -4.28 1.34 30.07
N SER A 738 -3.72 2.20 29.22
CA SER A 738 -3.61 3.62 29.49
C SER A 738 -4.99 4.28 29.66
N ASN A 739 -5.95 3.95 28.78
CA ASN A 739 -7.32 4.46 28.85
C ASN A 739 -8.04 3.99 30.11
N LEU A 740 -7.84 2.75 30.56
CA LEU A 740 -8.35 2.26 31.84
C LEU A 740 -7.76 3.04 33.01
N GLY A 741 -6.45 3.29 33.00
CA GLY A 741 -5.78 4.13 34.01
C GLY A 741 -6.38 5.54 34.08
N ILE A 742 -6.68 6.14 32.93
CA ILE A 742 -7.35 7.43 32.83
C ILE A 742 -8.76 7.35 33.43
N ALA A 743 -9.55 6.31 33.08
CA ALA A 743 -10.89 6.15 33.61
C ALA A 743 -10.91 6.05 35.14
N TYR A 744 -9.93 5.38 35.75
CA TYR A 744 -9.78 5.36 37.22
C TYR A 744 -9.33 6.71 37.79
N ALA A 745 -8.36 7.38 37.13
CA ALA A 745 -7.88 8.67 37.59
C ALA A 745 -9.00 9.72 37.63
N TRP A 746 -9.85 9.78 36.62
CA TRP A 746 -10.99 10.71 36.56
C TRP A 746 -12.13 10.35 37.55
N GLN A 747 -12.14 9.12 38.10
CA GLN A 747 -12.98 8.76 39.27
C GLN A 747 -12.36 9.18 40.59
N GLY A 748 -11.15 9.79 40.61
CA GLY A 748 -10.35 10.06 41.81
C GLY A 748 -9.63 8.83 42.36
N ARG A 749 -9.68 7.69 41.67
CA ARG A 749 -9.07 6.42 42.09
C ARG A 749 -7.61 6.34 41.64
N PHE A 750 -6.81 7.31 42.06
CA PHE A 750 -5.43 7.48 41.58
C PHE A 750 -4.53 6.26 41.88
N GLN A 751 -4.75 5.60 43.04
CA GLN A 751 -3.96 4.39 43.37
C GLN A 751 -4.26 3.22 42.40
N ASP A 752 -5.54 3.08 42.01
CA ASP A 752 -5.95 2.01 41.08
C ASP A 752 -5.46 2.26 39.65
N ALA A 753 -5.22 3.51 39.27
CA ALA A 753 -4.71 3.88 37.95
C ALA A 753 -3.24 3.44 37.71
N LEU A 754 -2.43 3.31 38.79
CA LEU A 754 -1.00 2.99 38.66
C LEU A 754 -0.73 1.64 37.99
N GLY A 755 -1.50 0.61 38.35
CA GLY A 755 -1.36 -0.72 37.76
C GLY A 755 -1.53 -0.74 36.23
N PRO A 756 -2.66 -0.23 35.73
CA PRO A 756 -2.88 -0.06 34.30
C PRO A 756 -1.83 0.81 33.59
N TYR A 757 -1.44 1.97 34.14
CA TYR A 757 -0.39 2.79 33.53
C TYR A 757 0.96 2.06 33.44
N ALA A 758 1.35 1.32 34.50
CA ALA A 758 2.57 0.53 34.46
C ALA A 758 2.53 -0.58 33.41
N LYS A 759 1.37 -1.23 33.23
CA LYS A 759 1.16 -2.24 32.16
C LYS A 759 1.24 -1.62 30.76
N ALA A 760 0.73 -0.41 30.56
CA ALA A 760 0.85 0.30 29.30
C ALA A 760 2.32 0.57 28.94
N VAL A 761 3.13 1.00 29.92
CA VAL A 761 4.58 1.22 29.73
C VAL A 761 5.32 -0.10 29.51
N GLU A 762 4.93 -1.19 30.20
CA GLU A 762 5.54 -2.53 30.02
C GLU A 762 5.33 -3.03 28.58
N LEU A 763 4.12 -2.87 28.01
CA LEU A 763 3.78 -3.31 26.66
C LEU A 763 4.41 -2.43 25.57
N ASN A 764 4.57 -1.14 25.81
CA ASN A 764 5.21 -0.21 24.88
C ASN A 764 6.11 0.78 25.61
N PRO A 765 7.36 0.40 25.95
CA PRO A 765 8.28 1.22 26.76
C PRO A 765 8.88 2.44 26.03
N ASN A 766 8.68 2.53 24.73
CA ASN A 766 9.29 3.58 23.90
C ASN A 766 8.37 4.76 23.58
N TYR A 767 7.13 4.72 24.03
CA TYR A 767 6.20 5.82 23.79
C TYR A 767 6.12 6.74 25.02
N TYR A 768 6.51 8.01 24.82
CA TYR A 768 6.57 9.01 25.90
C TYR A 768 5.22 9.27 26.58
N GLY A 769 4.10 9.15 25.86
CA GLY A 769 2.76 9.39 26.38
C GLY A 769 2.38 8.45 27.54
N TRP A 770 2.67 7.15 27.40
CA TRP A 770 2.38 6.16 28.47
C TRP A 770 3.24 6.39 29.71
N THR A 771 4.52 6.73 29.48
CA THR A 771 5.44 7.05 30.57
C THR A 771 5.02 8.35 31.27
N GLY A 772 4.50 9.34 30.53
CA GLY A 772 3.94 10.57 31.08
C GLY A 772 2.68 10.33 31.92
N ASN A 773 1.76 9.46 31.46
CA ASN A 773 0.56 9.10 32.22
C ASN A 773 0.92 8.35 33.52
N LEU A 774 1.94 7.49 33.51
CA LEU A 774 2.45 6.84 34.71
C LEU A 774 3.08 7.86 35.68
N ALA A 775 3.80 8.86 35.16
CA ALA A 775 4.35 9.96 35.96
C ALA A 775 3.24 10.79 36.63
N ASP A 776 2.16 11.12 35.90
CA ASP A 776 0.97 11.76 36.43
C ASP A 776 0.36 10.92 37.58
N GLY A 777 0.20 9.60 37.37
CA GLY A 777 -0.28 8.69 38.41
C GLY A 777 0.56 8.72 39.67
N TYR A 778 1.89 8.66 39.58
CA TYR A 778 2.78 8.78 40.74
C TYR A 778 2.66 10.12 41.42
N ARG A 779 2.55 11.23 40.65
CA ARG A 779 2.39 12.56 41.19
C ARG A 779 1.06 12.69 41.99
N TRP A 780 -0.05 12.17 41.45
CA TRP A 780 -1.35 12.24 42.13
C TRP A 780 -1.43 11.43 43.44
N VAL A 781 -0.67 10.34 43.56
CA VAL A 781 -0.57 9.55 44.80
C VAL A 781 0.54 10.02 45.74
N GLY A 782 1.23 11.12 45.42
CA GLY A 782 2.26 11.74 46.29
C GLY A 782 3.64 11.07 46.20
N GLN A 783 3.90 10.16 45.23
CA GLN A 783 5.20 9.52 45.04
C GLN A 783 6.11 10.39 44.15
N GLN A 784 6.52 11.54 44.69
CA GLN A 784 7.17 12.61 43.91
C GLN A 784 8.48 12.19 43.27
N ASP A 785 9.31 11.38 43.93
CA ASP A 785 10.60 10.92 43.37
C ASP A 785 10.37 10.06 42.14
N LYS A 786 9.41 9.11 42.18
CA LYS A 786 9.05 8.27 41.07
C LYS A 786 8.40 9.06 39.94
N ALA A 787 7.58 10.07 40.28
CA ALA A 787 7.00 10.95 39.27
C ALA A 787 8.08 11.70 38.50
N THR A 788 9.07 12.25 39.22
CA THR A 788 10.19 12.97 38.59
C THR A 788 11.00 12.07 37.67
N GLU A 789 11.36 10.84 38.12
CA GLU A 789 12.07 9.87 37.31
C GLU A 789 11.29 9.48 36.05
N ALA A 790 9.98 9.25 36.17
CA ALA A 790 9.12 8.92 35.06
C ALA A 790 8.96 10.08 34.05
N TYR A 791 8.83 11.35 34.53
CA TYR A 791 8.85 12.51 33.66
C TYR A 791 10.18 12.67 32.91
N ASP A 792 11.32 12.45 33.57
CA ASP A 792 12.63 12.52 32.92
C ASP A 792 12.75 11.48 31.79
N LYS A 793 12.25 10.27 32.03
CA LYS A 793 12.18 9.25 31.01
C LYS A 793 11.23 9.63 29.85
N ALA A 794 10.07 10.18 30.14
CA ALA A 794 9.12 10.66 29.14
C ALA A 794 9.71 11.80 28.29
N ILE A 795 10.38 12.76 28.93
CA ILE A 795 11.10 13.85 28.26
C ILE A 795 12.18 13.31 27.33
N ALA A 796 13.01 12.36 27.80
CA ALA A 796 14.06 11.75 26.99
C ALA A 796 13.49 11.02 25.76
N LEU A 797 12.36 10.31 25.89
CA LEU A 797 11.67 9.66 24.79
C LEU A 797 11.09 10.67 23.79
N ALA A 798 10.46 11.75 24.28
CA ALA A 798 9.91 12.80 23.43
C ALA A 798 11.00 13.54 22.63
N TYR A 799 12.18 13.75 23.21
CA TYR A 799 13.33 14.29 22.45
C TYR A 799 13.82 13.35 21.35
N LYS A 800 13.77 12.03 21.54
CA LYS A 800 14.09 11.08 20.46
C LYS A 800 13.13 11.22 19.28
N ASP A 801 11.82 11.39 19.57
CA ASP A 801 10.84 11.60 18.51
C ASP A 801 11.08 12.94 17.78
N LEU A 802 11.48 14.01 18.49
CA LEU A 802 11.84 15.28 17.88
C LEU A 802 13.15 15.22 17.06
N GLN A 803 14.08 14.28 17.35
CA GLN A 803 15.24 14.06 16.47
C GLN A 803 14.81 13.52 15.10
N VAL A 804 13.72 12.73 15.05
CA VAL A 804 13.16 12.21 13.80
C VAL A 804 12.31 13.25 13.09
N ASN A 805 11.46 13.98 13.83
CA ASN A 805 10.63 15.06 13.29
C ASN A 805 10.78 16.35 14.14
N PRO A 806 11.76 17.20 13.83
CA PRO A 806 12.01 18.43 14.57
C PRO A 806 10.87 19.44 14.56
N ALA A 807 9.92 19.33 13.63
CA ALA A 807 8.79 20.26 13.50
C ALA A 807 7.51 19.79 14.22
N ASP A 808 7.54 18.65 14.91
CA ASP A 808 6.36 18.06 15.53
C ASP A 808 5.83 18.89 16.72
N ALA A 809 4.78 19.66 16.44
CA ALA A 809 4.09 20.49 17.43
C ALA A 809 3.43 19.66 18.54
N PHE A 810 2.93 18.47 18.19
CA PHE A 810 2.26 17.58 19.13
C PHE A 810 3.24 17.11 20.21
N THR A 811 4.39 16.58 19.84
CA THR A 811 5.45 16.16 20.77
C THR A 811 5.96 17.34 21.62
N ARG A 812 6.10 18.56 21.02
CA ARG A 812 6.45 19.75 21.80
C ARG A 812 5.41 20.10 22.85
N SER A 813 4.12 19.97 22.55
CA SER A 813 3.06 20.25 23.52
C SER A 813 3.13 19.34 24.74
N PHE A 814 3.47 18.06 24.55
CA PHE A 814 3.71 17.12 25.65
C PHE A 814 4.98 17.42 26.44
N LEU A 815 6.08 17.82 25.80
CA LEU A 815 7.26 18.31 26.51
C LEU A 815 6.91 19.48 27.39
N GLY A 816 6.09 20.43 26.91
CA GLY A 816 5.57 21.52 27.69
C GLY A 816 4.88 21.07 28.98
N THR A 817 3.95 20.07 28.85
CA THR A 817 3.22 19.55 30.04
C THR A 817 4.16 18.80 31.00
N PHE A 818 5.10 17.97 30.50
CA PHE A 818 6.01 17.21 31.36
C PHE A 818 6.93 18.13 32.18
N TYR A 819 7.52 19.16 31.56
CA TYR A 819 8.33 20.15 32.26
C TYR A 819 7.52 20.93 33.31
N ALA A 820 6.32 21.41 32.94
CA ALA A 820 5.47 22.15 33.87
C ALA A 820 5.03 21.29 35.06
N LYS A 821 4.65 20.04 34.84
CA LYS A 821 4.22 19.08 35.88
C LYS A 821 5.39 18.65 36.78
N LYS A 822 6.62 18.60 36.24
CA LYS A 822 7.84 18.36 37.02
C LYS A 822 8.23 19.56 37.89
N GLY A 823 7.67 20.77 37.61
CA GLY A 823 7.97 22.00 38.33
C GLY A 823 8.78 23.03 37.55
N ASP A 824 9.33 22.68 36.39
CA ASP A 824 10.03 23.61 35.49
C ASP A 824 9.02 24.31 34.58
N THR A 825 8.27 25.23 35.15
CA THR A 825 7.24 25.99 34.42
C THR A 825 7.83 26.92 33.35
N ALA A 826 9.09 27.35 33.48
CA ALA A 826 9.76 28.19 32.48
C ALA A 826 10.01 27.42 31.16
N GLN A 827 10.58 26.21 31.23
CA GLN A 827 10.75 25.35 30.07
C GLN A 827 9.39 24.89 29.55
N GLY A 828 8.44 24.57 30.44
CA GLY A 828 7.08 24.22 30.07
C GLY A 828 6.42 25.29 29.19
N LEU A 829 6.46 26.54 29.58
CA LEU A 829 5.91 27.67 28.82
C LEU A 829 6.62 27.86 27.46
N LYS A 830 7.94 27.66 27.41
CA LYS A 830 8.69 27.76 26.17
C LYS A 830 8.19 26.76 25.14
N PHE A 831 8.12 25.47 25.51
CA PHE A 831 7.63 24.41 24.62
C PHE A 831 6.16 24.57 24.23
N ALA A 832 5.32 25.05 25.17
CA ALA A 832 3.92 25.37 24.90
C ALA A 832 3.79 26.48 23.84
N GLN A 833 4.61 27.54 23.91
CA GLN A 833 4.63 28.61 22.93
C GLN A 833 5.12 28.11 21.53
N GLU A 834 6.18 27.29 21.51
CA GLU A 834 6.68 26.70 20.28
C GLU A 834 5.63 25.78 19.61
N ALA A 835 4.89 25.00 20.41
CA ALA A 835 3.83 24.11 19.92
C ALA A 835 2.64 24.90 19.35
N GLU A 836 2.18 25.94 20.09
CA GLU A 836 1.09 26.82 19.66
C GLU A 836 1.47 27.59 18.37
N ALA A 837 2.71 28.07 18.26
CA ALA A 837 3.18 28.77 17.07
C ALA A 837 3.24 27.87 15.84
N ALA A 838 3.50 26.57 16.02
CA ALA A 838 3.60 25.61 14.93
C ALA A 838 2.23 25.07 14.47
N ASP A 839 1.27 24.88 15.38
CA ASP A 839 -0.09 24.42 15.06
C ASP A 839 -1.12 24.96 16.07
N GLN A 840 -1.99 25.84 15.58
CA GLN A 840 -3.11 26.44 16.35
C GLN A 840 -4.46 25.76 16.08
N THR A 841 -4.48 24.69 15.32
CA THR A 841 -5.72 24.03 14.90
C THR A 841 -6.00 22.75 15.68
N GLN A 842 -4.95 22.09 16.17
CA GLN A 842 -5.08 20.83 16.87
C GLN A 842 -5.51 21.04 18.33
N VAL A 843 -6.71 20.54 18.64
CA VAL A 843 -7.35 20.74 19.96
C VAL A 843 -6.49 20.23 21.12
N THR A 844 -5.80 19.10 20.94
CA THR A 844 -4.87 18.54 21.93
C THR A 844 -3.72 19.48 22.28
N ILE A 845 -3.13 20.11 21.25
CA ILE A 845 -2.04 21.07 21.43
C ILE A 845 -2.54 22.24 22.23
N LEU A 846 -3.70 22.82 21.87
CA LEU A 846 -4.30 23.95 22.59
C LEU A 846 -4.65 23.58 24.02
N TYR A 847 -5.17 22.37 24.27
CA TYR A 847 -5.45 21.89 25.63
C TYR A 847 -4.18 21.76 26.47
N ASN A 848 -3.13 21.14 25.93
CA ASN A 848 -1.84 21.01 26.62
C ASN A 848 -1.24 22.41 26.95
N VAL A 849 -1.35 23.37 26.02
CA VAL A 849 -0.92 24.77 26.24
C VAL A 849 -1.69 25.41 27.40
N ALA A 850 -3.03 25.18 27.44
CA ALA A 850 -3.86 25.71 28.54
C ALA A 850 -3.46 25.11 29.89
N VAL A 851 -3.21 23.78 29.95
CA VAL A 851 -2.73 23.09 31.16
C VAL A 851 -1.38 23.65 31.62
N VAL A 852 -0.42 23.84 30.70
CA VAL A 852 0.89 24.44 31.05
C VAL A 852 0.74 25.84 31.60
N ARG A 853 -0.10 26.70 30.99
CA ARG A 853 -0.37 28.05 31.44
C ARG A 853 -1.05 28.07 32.82
N ALA A 854 -1.99 27.16 33.08
CA ALA A 854 -2.62 27.01 34.39
C ALA A 854 -1.59 26.60 35.44
N LEU A 855 -0.74 25.63 35.18
CA LEU A 855 0.32 25.19 36.09
C LEU A 855 1.35 26.30 36.36
N ALA A 856 1.61 27.16 35.36
CA ALA A 856 2.49 28.35 35.50
C ALA A 856 1.83 29.56 36.16
N GLY A 857 0.56 29.49 36.63
CA GLY A 857 -0.14 30.58 37.26
C GLY A 857 -0.68 31.64 36.31
N GLN A 858 -0.70 31.42 35.01
CA GLN A 858 -1.26 32.31 33.98
C GLN A 858 -2.75 32.06 33.77
N ASP A 859 -3.56 32.11 34.85
CA ASP A 859 -4.96 31.67 34.87
C ASP A 859 -5.83 32.32 33.78
N ASP A 860 -5.70 33.63 33.56
CA ASP A 860 -6.49 34.35 32.55
C ASP A 860 -6.20 33.86 31.14
N ARG A 861 -4.92 33.60 30.81
CA ARG A 861 -4.51 33.05 29.50
C ARG A 861 -4.96 31.61 29.33
N ALA A 862 -4.83 30.80 30.38
CA ALA A 862 -5.31 29.40 30.36
C ALA A 862 -6.82 29.33 30.08
N ILE A 863 -7.63 30.22 30.69
CA ILE A 863 -9.08 30.31 30.48
C ILE A 863 -9.39 30.72 29.03
N GLU A 864 -8.63 31.66 28.45
CA GLU A 864 -8.79 32.05 27.04
C GLU A 864 -8.46 30.89 26.07
N ASP A 865 -7.43 30.12 26.37
CA ASP A 865 -7.11 28.94 25.55
C ASP A 865 -8.17 27.86 25.71
N LEU A 866 -8.67 27.60 26.91
CA LEU A 866 -9.79 26.68 27.13
C LEU A 866 -11.06 27.11 26.39
N ARG A 867 -11.30 28.44 26.25
CA ARG A 867 -12.39 28.95 25.41
C ARG A 867 -12.25 28.51 23.95
N LYS A 868 -11.02 28.59 23.39
CA LYS A 868 -10.74 28.09 22.00
C LYS A 868 -10.95 26.58 21.91
N VAL A 869 -10.46 25.85 22.93
CA VAL A 869 -10.58 24.38 23.03
C VAL A 869 -12.05 23.94 23.05
N PHE A 870 -12.90 24.61 23.87
CA PHE A 870 -14.33 24.29 23.95
C PHE A 870 -15.08 24.67 22.67
N LYS A 871 -14.74 25.79 22.04
CA LYS A 871 -15.29 26.16 20.72
C LYS A 871 -14.94 25.14 19.61
N ALA A 872 -13.80 24.47 19.77
CA ALA A 872 -13.38 23.40 18.86
C ALA A 872 -14.01 22.02 19.20
N GLY A 873 -15.01 21.99 20.12
CA GLY A 873 -15.77 20.77 20.43
C GLY A 873 -15.21 19.91 21.56
N TYR A 874 -14.17 20.37 22.28
CA TYR A 874 -13.67 19.61 23.44
C TYR A 874 -14.63 19.69 24.61
N PRO A 875 -14.95 18.58 25.30
CA PRO A 875 -15.93 18.58 26.38
C PRO A 875 -15.47 19.40 27.59
N ALA A 876 -16.22 20.44 27.96
CA ALA A 876 -15.88 21.29 29.07
C ALA A 876 -15.84 20.54 30.43
N ARG A 877 -16.68 19.53 30.61
CA ARG A 877 -16.72 18.67 31.78
C ARG A 877 -15.40 17.93 32.00
N PHE A 878 -14.78 17.47 30.91
CA PHE A 878 -13.49 16.76 30.97
C PHE A 878 -12.38 17.70 31.53
N ALA A 879 -12.38 18.95 31.12
CA ALA A 879 -11.46 19.96 31.67
C ALA A 879 -11.81 20.34 33.11
N GLN A 880 -13.07 20.32 33.50
CA GLN A 880 -13.54 20.55 34.86
C GLN A 880 -13.05 19.47 35.84
N ASP A 881 -13.04 18.22 35.40
CA ASP A 881 -12.66 17.06 36.21
C ASP A 881 -11.13 16.80 36.19
N ASP A 882 -10.36 17.50 35.30
CA ASP A 882 -8.91 17.35 35.21
C ASP A 882 -8.19 17.78 36.51
N PRO A 883 -7.44 16.88 37.17
CA PRO A 883 -6.67 17.20 38.36
C PRO A 883 -5.69 18.35 38.19
N ASP A 884 -5.15 18.58 36.98
CA ASP A 884 -4.17 19.60 36.66
C ASP A 884 -4.79 21.02 36.56
N LEU A 885 -6.10 21.09 36.31
CA LEU A 885 -6.87 22.32 36.20
C LEU A 885 -7.64 22.67 37.51
N LYS A 886 -7.53 21.84 38.59
CA LYS A 886 -8.25 22.05 39.86
C LYS A 886 -8.07 23.44 40.45
N ARG A 887 -6.91 24.11 40.27
CA ARG A 887 -6.69 25.48 40.72
C ARG A 887 -7.63 26.48 40.03
N LEU A 888 -8.13 26.21 38.86
CA LEU A 888 -9.09 27.05 38.14
C LEU A 888 -10.53 26.83 38.63
N ALA A 889 -10.83 25.73 39.32
CA ALA A 889 -12.19 25.35 39.73
C ALA A 889 -12.92 26.41 40.55
N SER A 890 -12.21 27.21 41.37
CA SER A 890 -12.76 28.33 42.13
C SER A 890 -12.80 29.66 41.38
N ASN A 891 -12.26 29.72 40.15
CA ASN A 891 -12.22 30.95 39.35
C ASN A 891 -13.60 31.19 38.69
N PRO A 892 -14.29 32.32 38.97
CA PRO A 892 -15.64 32.60 38.45
C PRO A 892 -15.68 32.64 36.92
N ARG A 893 -14.59 33.09 36.27
CA ARG A 893 -14.49 33.13 34.79
C ARG A 893 -14.42 31.73 34.19
N PHE A 894 -13.72 30.80 34.83
CA PHE A 894 -13.66 29.42 34.42
C PHE A 894 -15.02 28.72 34.60
N GLN A 895 -15.68 28.94 35.78
CA GLN A 895 -17.02 28.37 36.02
C GLN A 895 -18.03 28.86 34.99
N SER A 896 -18.04 30.18 34.68
CA SER A 896 -18.92 30.73 33.63
C SER A 896 -18.62 30.16 32.26
N LEU A 897 -17.34 29.96 31.93
CA LEU A 897 -16.93 29.37 30.66
C LEU A 897 -17.39 27.90 30.50
N VAL A 898 -17.28 27.10 31.58
CA VAL A 898 -17.73 25.70 31.61
C VAL A 898 -19.27 25.63 31.45
N GLU A 899 -20.00 26.49 32.17
CA GLU A 899 -21.46 26.56 32.04
C GLU A 899 -21.90 26.98 30.64
N GLU A 900 -21.25 27.95 30.02
CA GLU A 900 -21.53 28.41 28.66
C GLU A 900 -21.32 27.26 27.65
N ALA A 901 -20.17 26.59 27.74
CA ALA A 901 -19.84 25.48 26.86
C ALA A 901 -20.79 24.27 27.03
N THR A 902 -21.20 23.96 28.27
CA THR A 902 -22.14 22.86 28.55
C THR A 902 -23.53 23.17 28.00
N ARG A 903 -24.00 24.42 28.13
CA ARG A 903 -25.29 24.86 27.55
C ARG A 903 -25.27 24.84 26.01
N SER A 904 -24.14 25.18 25.40
CA SER A 904 -23.99 25.14 23.94
C SER A 904 -23.96 23.72 23.39
N ALA A 905 -23.44 22.74 24.13
CA ALA A 905 -23.41 21.36 23.75
C ALA A 905 -24.76 20.63 23.86
N THR A 906 -25.73 21.22 24.65
CA THR A 906 -27.09 20.66 24.79
C THR A 906 -28.12 21.29 23.82
N ARG A 907 -27.72 22.28 23.05
CA ARG A 907 -28.48 22.86 21.93
C ARG A 907 -28.00 22.31 20.60
#